data_3047bd3274d635ea60d469cbc4df4076
#
_entry.id   3047bd3274d635ea60d469cbc4df4076
#
_cell.length_a   1.000
_cell.length_b   1.000
_cell.length_c   1.000
_cell.angle_alpha   90.00
_cell.angle_beta   90.00
_cell.angle_gamma   90.00
#
_symmetry.space_group_name_H-M   'P 1'
#
loop_
_entity.id
_entity.type
_entity.pdbx_description
1 polymer ?
#
loop_
_entity_poly.entity_id
_entity_poly.type
_entity_poly.pdbx_seq_one_letter_code
_entity_poly.pdbx_strand_id
1 'polypeptide(L)'
;MVEDIARVSGQSLDIEEVEREKLKSVFPQCFSEGKLDIDKLLNLCGEYIDEDFEKYKFEWKGKAECYRIAGKRSTGTLRPCPEESVNFDTTKNMYIEGDNLEVLKLLQTSYYRKVKMIYIDPPYNTGNDFVYEDDFADPMAKYKEVTQQTTKSNPETMGRYHTNWLNMMYPRLRLASNLLRDDGVIFISIDDNEVTNLRKLCDEVFGEESFVTTIHVELSATQGMKVKAAKAGNIVKNAEYILVYSKNGHRNIAKNLLYDYRPEYDDHYCKYLSDDYKILNLKEVFSSQYPEIKIENLSKLYSISQKFQNFVKNNADRILADDKITGFNIEDYPEIGKVYQVTRDNNSYLLYNNGNKLRQLLILADSFGSCDDFKNSFGLRKIRGDWWKDFYRDMGNVSKEGDVVFANGKKPLRLIKQIIKMSTDSSDIVLDFFSGSATTAHAVMQLNAEDVGNRQFIMVQLPEICDEKSEAYKAGYKNICEIGKERIRRAGAKIEKGDTGFKVFKLDTSNLVKWDSTPTQNTDEVYQRMSLLQETIKPDRNDLDVVYETMLKLGIPLDYSVTEVEVNDKKAYSIGEDCLVLICLDYGKDGITAEDIKTMCDDYVPAKIVASEQAFKDDVALSNAHYILKDRNIEMKLL
;
A
#
# COMPACT_ATOMS: atom_id res chain seq x y z
N MET A 1 6.06 -42.74 -11.34
CA MET A 1 6.90 -42.27 -10.20
C MET A 1 7.35 -40.82 -10.34
N VAL A 2 7.76 -40.34 -11.52
CA VAL A 2 8.02 -38.91 -11.77
C VAL A 2 6.72 -38.08 -11.77
N GLU A 3 5.58 -38.72 -12.06
CA GLU A 3 4.24 -38.07 -12.03
C GLU A 3 3.76 -37.67 -10.63
N ASP A 4 4.37 -38.16 -9.55
CA ASP A 4 3.98 -37.84 -8.16
C ASP A 4 4.72 -36.62 -7.60
N ILE A 5 5.69 -36.03 -8.29
CA ILE A 5 6.45 -34.87 -7.84
C ILE A 5 5.75 -33.60 -8.33
N ALA A 6 5.32 -32.74 -7.38
CA ALA A 6 4.63 -31.50 -7.70
C ALA A 6 5.54 -30.53 -8.48
N ARG A 7 5.02 -29.94 -9.55
CA ARG A 7 5.70 -28.90 -10.32
C ARG A 7 5.35 -27.50 -9.78
N VAL A 8 6.26 -26.55 -9.97
CA VAL A 8 6.01 -25.14 -9.69
C VAL A 8 4.92 -24.65 -10.65
N SER A 9 3.89 -23.99 -10.14
CA SER A 9 2.79 -23.46 -10.95
C SER A 9 3.31 -22.50 -12.02
N GLY A 10 2.94 -22.72 -13.27
CA GLY A 10 3.23 -21.80 -14.37
C GLY A 10 2.41 -20.51 -14.37
N GLN A 11 1.53 -20.30 -13.39
CA GLN A 11 0.58 -19.20 -13.34
C GLN A 11 0.51 -18.61 -11.94
N SER A 12 0.03 -17.36 -11.82
CA SER A 12 -0.25 -16.69 -10.54
C SER A 12 -1.36 -17.41 -9.75
N LEU A 13 -1.57 -17.00 -8.49
CA LEU A 13 -2.60 -17.54 -7.61
C LEU A 13 -3.98 -17.55 -8.28
N ASP A 14 -4.73 -18.65 -8.12
CA ASP A 14 -6.13 -18.75 -8.50
C ASP A 14 -7.00 -18.20 -7.38
N ILE A 15 -7.45 -16.96 -7.55
CA ILE A 15 -8.23 -16.27 -6.52
C ILE A 15 -9.62 -16.89 -6.38
N GLU A 16 -10.23 -17.35 -7.48
CA GLU A 16 -11.54 -17.97 -7.44
C GLU A 16 -11.50 -19.31 -6.70
N GLU A 17 -10.44 -20.08 -6.85
CA GLU A 17 -10.22 -21.30 -6.09
C GLU A 17 -10.01 -21.01 -4.60
N VAL A 18 -9.18 -20.01 -4.28
CA VAL A 18 -8.97 -19.60 -2.88
C VAL A 18 -10.27 -19.15 -2.21
N GLU A 19 -11.10 -18.35 -2.86
CA GLU A 19 -12.38 -17.91 -2.32
C GLU A 19 -13.37 -19.08 -2.21
N ARG A 20 -13.37 -20.01 -3.16
CA ARG A 20 -14.19 -21.23 -3.12
C ARG A 20 -13.79 -22.13 -1.95
N GLU A 21 -12.48 -22.35 -1.73
CA GLU A 21 -12.02 -23.18 -0.60
C GLU A 21 -12.30 -22.51 0.76
N LYS A 22 -12.22 -21.17 0.86
CA LYS A 22 -12.67 -20.46 2.06
C LYS A 22 -14.16 -20.69 2.32
N LEU A 23 -15.00 -20.50 1.30
CA LEU A 23 -16.43 -20.71 1.43
C LEU A 23 -16.73 -22.17 1.81
N LYS A 24 -16.00 -23.11 1.23
CA LYS A 24 -16.12 -24.54 1.55
C LYS A 24 -15.64 -24.86 2.96
N SER A 25 -14.64 -24.18 3.49
CA SER A 25 -14.19 -24.36 4.87
C SER A 25 -15.23 -23.89 5.89
N VAL A 26 -16.02 -22.86 5.55
CA VAL A 26 -17.07 -22.30 6.42
C VAL A 26 -18.39 -23.08 6.25
N PHE A 27 -18.74 -23.45 5.02
CA PHE A 27 -20.00 -24.11 4.67
C PHE A 27 -19.78 -25.39 3.83
N PRO A 28 -19.08 -26.42 4.36
CA PRO A 28 -18.76 -27.63 3.60
C PRO A 28 -20.00 -28.37 3.09
N GLN A 29 -21.11 -28.29 3.80
CA GLN A 29 -22.38 -28.90 3.42
C GLN A 29 -23.05 -28.28 2.19
N CYS A 30 -22.63 -27.05 1.81
CA CYS A 30 -23.14 -26.39 0.61
C CYS A 30 -22.37 -26.78 -0.66
N PHE A 31 -21.45 -27.75 -0.59
CA PHE A 31 -20.71 -28.23 -1.75
C PHE A 31 -21.08 -29.67 -2.10
N SER A 32 -21.31 -29.94 -3.38
CA SER A 32 -21.53 -31.28 -3.96
C SER A 32 -20.58 -31.46 -5.13
N GLU A 33 -19.75 -32.52 -5.12
CA GLU A 33 -18.76 -32.81 -6.16
C GLU A 33 -17.82 -31.60 -6.46
N GLY A 34 -17.47 -30.84 -5.41
CA GLY A 34 -16.60 -29.65 -5.53
C GLY A 34 -17.30 -28.38 -6.07
N LYS A 35 -18.60 -28.43 -6.38
CA LYS A 35 -19.40 -27.30 -6.85
C LYS A 35 -20.26 -26.74 -5.72
N LEU A 36 -20.41 -25.42 -5.67
CA LEU A 36 -21.29 -24.73 -4.73
C LEU A 36 -22.76 -24.95 -5.10
N ASP A 37 -23.55 -25.43 -4.13
CA ASP A 37 -24.99 -25.53 -4.19
C ASP A 37 -25.59 -24.26 -3.57
N ILE A 38 -26.03 -23.34 -4.42
CA ILE A 38 -26.53 -22.02 -4.02
C ILE A 38 -27.82 -22.16 -3.21
N ASP A 39 -28.70 -23.08 -3.57
CA ASP A 39 -29.96 -23.25 -2.85
C ASP A 39 -29.75 -23.74 -1.42
N LYS A 40 -28.77 -24.62 -1.21
CA LYS A 40 -28.39 -25.03 0.15
C LYS A 40 -27.77 -23.90 0.96
N LEU A 41 -26.95 -23.06 0.33
CA LEU A 41 -26.36 -21.88 1.00
C LEU A 41 -27.46 -20.90 1.42
N LEU A 42 -28.38 -20.57 0.53
CA LEU A 42 -29.53 -19.70 0.81
C LEU A 42 -30.41 -20.24 1.94
N ASN A 43 -30.73 -21.53 1.90
CA ASN A 43 -31.52 -22.18 2.95
C ASN A 43 -30.80 -22.17 4.31
N LEU A 44 -29.48 -22.24 4.33
CA LEU A 44 -28.70 -22.22 5.56
C LEU A 44 -28.59 -20.81 6.16
N CYS A 45 -28.46 -19.78 5.33
CA CYS A 45 -28.31 -18.40 5.77
C CYS A 45 -29.65 -17.74 6.17
N GLY A 46 -30.80 -18.27 5.72
CA GLY A 46 -32.14 -17.86 6.15
C GLY A 46 -32.65 -16.55 5.53
N GLU A 47 -31.80 -15.54 5.42
CA GLU A 47 -32.16 -14.26 4.80
C GLU A 47 -31.29 -14.03 3.55
N TYR A 48 -31.91 -13.78 2.43
CA TYR A 48 -31.26 -13.44 1.17
C TYR A 48 -32.05 -12.40 0.40
N ILE A 49 -31.37 -11.69 -0.50
CA ILE A 49 -32.03 -10.67 -1.31
C ILE A 49 -32.73 -11.33 -2.49
N ASP A 50 -34.07 -11.29 -2.54
CA ASP A 50 -34.87 -11.80 -3.65
C ASP A 50 -34.63 -10.99 -4.93
N GLU A 51 -34.53 -11.67 -6.08
CA GLU A 51 -34.33 -11.02 -7.39
C GLU A 51 -35.51 -10.17 -7.84
N ASP A 52 -36.72 -10.44 -7.34
CA ASP A 52 -37.93 -9.72 -7.68
C ASP A 52 -38.08 -8.37 -6.94
N PHE A 53 -37.20 -8.04 -6.00
CA PHE A 53 -37.21 -6.75 -5.33
C PHE A 53 -36.44 -5.68 -6.15
N GLU A 54 -37.02 -4.48 -6.26
CA GLU A 54 -36.32 -3.31 -6.80
C GLU A 54 -35.00 -3.08 -6.04
N LYS A 55 -33.86 -3.32 -6.71
CA LYS A 55 -32.52 -3.16 -6.15
C LYS A 55 -31.81 -2.01 -6.82
N TYR A 56 -31.10 -1.19 -6.04
CA TYR A 56 -30.07 -0.34 -6.61
C TYR A 56 -28.95 -1.21 -7.18
N LYS A 57 -28.66 -1.07 -8.47
CA LYS A 57 -27.54 -1.74 -9.14
C LYS A 57 -26.67 -0.70 -9.81
N PHE A 58 -25.37 -0.79 -9.59
CA PHE A 58 -24.38 -0.02 -10.33
C PHE A 58 -23.87 -0.84 -11.51
N GLU A 59 -24.37 -0.53 -12.70
CA GLU A 59 -24.10 -1.29 -13.92
C GLU A 59 -23.49 -0.40 -15.01
N TRP A 60 -22.54 -0.96 -15.75
CA TRP A 60 -21.95 -0.33 -16.92
C TRP A 60 -21.56 -1.38 -17.96
N LYS A 61 -21.32 -0.94 -19.20
CA LYS A 61 -20.90 -1.84 -20.28
C LYS A 61 -19.48 -2.36 -20.05
N GLY A 62 -19.31 -3.68 -19.96
CA GLY A 62 -18.01 -4.33 -19.72
C GLY A 62 -17.80 -4.81 -18.30
N LYS A 63 -18.74 -4.56 -17.37
CA LYS A 63 -18.60 -5.00 -15.97
C LYS A 63 -18.34 -6.50 -15.82
N ALA A 64 -19.11 -7.35 -16.50
CA ALA A 64 -18.93 -8.81 -16.48
C ALA A 64 -17.52 -9.21 -16.96
N GLU A 65 -17.00 -8.51 -17.95
CA GLU A 65 -15.65 -8.73 -18.46
C GLU A 65 -14.57 -8.33 -17.46
N CYS A 66 -14.79 -7.26 -16.68
CA CYS A 66 -13.89 -6.87 -15.59
C CYS A 66 -13.72 -7.96 -14.54
N TYR A 67 -14.79 -8.67 -14.18
CA TYR A 67 -14.71 -9.83 -13.30
C TYR A 67 -13.83 -10.92 -13.87
N ARG A 68 -14.02 -11.25 -15.17
CA ARG A 68 -13.26 -12.29 -15.87
C ARG A 68 -11.78 -11.92 -15.98
N ILE A 69 -11.45 -10.66 -16.25
CA ILE A 69 -10.08 -10.17 -16.35
C ILE A 69 -9.37 -10.26 -14.99
N ALA A 70 -10.05 -9.85 -13.91
CA ALA A 70 -9.48 -9.95 -12.55
C ALA A 70 -9.21 -11.41 -12.14
N GLY A 71 -10.09 -12.35 -12.54
CA GLY A 71 -9.92 -13.80 -12.29
C GLY A 71 -8.91 -14.49 -13.21
N LYS A 72 -8.59 -13.92 -14.38
CA LYS A 72 -7.64 -14.51 -15.31
C LYS A 72 -6.22 -14.46 -14.75
N ARG A 73 -5.61 -15.64 -14.58
CA ARG A 73 -4.27 -15.80 -14.03
C ARG A 73 -3.21 -15.26 -14.99
N SER A 74 -2.19 -14.57 -14.45
CA SER A 74 -1.02 -14.17 -15.22
C SER A 74 -0.06 -15.34 -15.42
N THR A 75 0.53 -15.40 -16.61
CA THR A 75 1.61 -16.32 -16.96
C THR A 75 2.96 -15.61 -17.09
N GLY A 76 2.99 -14.30 -16.75
CA GLY A 76 4.21 -13.50 -16.75
C GLY A 76 5.11 -13.76 -15.55
N THR A 77 6.16 -12.96 -15.47
CA THR A 77 7.10 -12.94 -14.35
C THR A 77 7.62 -11.52 -14.10
N LEU A 78 8.31 -11.34 -12.99
CA LEU A 78 9.03 -10.13 -12.64
C LEU A 78 10.53 -10.39 -12.69
N ARG A 79 11.21 -9.84 -13.70
CA ARG A 79 12.65 -9.99 -13.88
C ARG A 79 13.41 -9.00 -13.02
N PRO A 80 14.37 -9.45 -12.21
CA PRO A 80 15.22 -8.54 -11.42
C PRO A 80 16.17 -7.77 -12.35
N CYS A 81 16.44 -6.49 -11.99
CA CYS A 81 17.38 -5.62 -12.67
C CYS A 81 18.35 -5.03 -11.64
N PRO A 82 19.36 -5.81 -11.19
CA PRO A 82 20.32 -5.35 -10.18
C PRO A 82 21.07 -4.08 -10.59
N GLU A 83 21.35 -3.93 -11.90
CA GLU A 83 22.08 -2.80 -12.47
C GLU A 83 21.30 -1.46 -12.38
N GLU A 84 19.98 -1.52 -12.27
CA GLU A 84 19.12 -0.34 -12.08
C GLU A 84 18.76 -0.11 -10.61
N SER A 85 19.06 -1.07 -9.76
CA SER A 85 18.71 -1.11 -8.34
C SER A 85 19.72 -0.33 -7.48
N VAL A 86 19.37 -0.13 -6.22
CA VAL A 86 20.27 0.41 -5.19
C VAL A 86 20.25 -0.55 -4.01
N ASN A 87 21.41 -1.05 -3.57
CA ASN A 87 21.55 -2.01 -2.48
C ASN A 87 20.68 -3.27 -2.68
N PHE A 88 20.70 -3.85 -3.90
CA PHE A 88 19.80 -4.92 -4.32
C PHE A 88 19.70 -6.08 -3.32
N ASP A 89 20.83 -6.52 -2.75
CA ASP A 89 20.86 -7.71 -1.90
C ASP A 89 20.30 -7.46 -0.48
N THR A 90 20.31 -6.22 -0.01
CA THR A 90 19.99 -5.87 1.38
C THR A 90 18.69 -5.10 1.55
N THR A 91 18.23 -4.39 0.52
CA THR A 91 17.00 -3.59 0.59
C THR A 91 15.75 -4.46 0.54
N LYS A 92 14.71 -4.00 1.23
CA LYS A 92 13.38 -4.62 1.20
C LYS A 92 12.37 -3.85 0.34
N ASN A 93 12.75 -2.69 -0.16
CA ASN A 93 11.91 -1.85 -1.01
C ASN A 93 11.93 -2.32 -2.46
N MET A 94 10.83 -2.09 -3.19
CA MET A 94 10.68 -2.53 -4.58
C MET A 94 10.12 -1.45 -5.48
N TYR A 95 10.64 -1.41 -6.71
CA TYR A 95 10.12 -0.64 -7.83
C TYR A 95 9.88 -1.58 -9.02
N ILE A 96 8.64 -1.69 -9.49
CA ILE A 96 8.24 -2.65 -10.53
C ILE A 96 7.79 -1.87 -11.76
N GLU A 97 8.49 -2.07 -12.87
CA GLU A 97 8.11 -1.55 -14.18
C GLU A 97 7.16 -2.52 -14.88
N GLY A 98 5.96 -2.08 -15.18
CA GLY A 98 5.01 -2.92 -15.89
C GLY A 98 3.58 -2.43 -15.83
N ASP A 99 2.70 -3.08 -16.57
CA ASP A 99 1.27 -2.89 -16.44
C ASP A 99 0.83 -3.32 -15.03
N ASN A 100 0.16 -2.43 -14.32
CA ASN A 100 -0.20 -2.65 -12.94
C ASN A 100 -1.25 -3.76 -12.75
N LEU A 101 -2.11 -4.03 -13.72
CA LEU A 101 -3.06 -5.14 -13.66
C LEU A 101 -2.33 -6.49 -13.61
N GLU A 102 -1.37 -6.72 -14.53
CA GLU A 102 -0.59 -7.95 -14.57
C GLU A 102 0.34 -8.08 -13.36
N VAL A 103 0.97 -6.98 -12.94
CA VAL A 103 1.80 -6.96 -11.72
C VAL A 103 0.97 -7.29 -10.47
N LEU A 104 -0.23 -6.71 -10.31
CA LEU A 104 -1.12 -7.02 -9.19
C LEU A 104 -1.53 -8.50 -9.17
N LYS A 105 -1.74 -9.14 -10.34
CA LYS A 105 -2.00 -10.59 -10.42
C LYS A 105 -0.80 -11.42 -9.96
N LEU A 106 0.41 -11.03 -10.34
CA LEU A 106 1.64 -11.72 -9.95
C LEU A 106 1.91 -11.59 -8.45
N LEU A 107 1.66 -10.42 -7.86
CA LEU A 107 1.85 -10.17 -6.44
C LEU A 107 0.86 -10.94 -5.54
N GLN A 108 -0.27 -11.44 -6.07
CA GLN A 108 -1.28 -12.16 -5.27
C GLN A 108 -0.69 -13.33 -4.49
N THR A 109 0.22 -14.10 -5.09
CA THR A 109 0.77 -15.30 -4.44
C THR A 109 1.65 -14.94 -3.24
N SER A 110 2.53 -13.94 -3.38
CA SER A 110 3.55 -13.60 -2.39
C SER A 110 3.08 -12.56 -1.36
N TYR A 111 2.16 -11.68 -1.74
CA TYR A 111 1.72 -10.53 -0.92
C TYR A 111 0.23 -10.55 -0.55
N TYR A 112 -0.46 -11.68 -0.72
CA TYR A 112 -1.85 -11.84 -0.29
C TYR A 112 -2.02 -11.50 1.19
N ARG A 113 -2.89 -10.51 1.51
CA ARG A 113 -3.16 -10.02 2.87
C ARG A 113 -1.91 -9.55 3.65
N LYS A 114 -0.90 -8.99 2.97
CA LYS A 114 0.33 -8.49 3.62
C LYS A 114 0.45 -6.97 3.61
N VAL A 115 -0.23 -6.28 2.70
CA VAL A 115 -0.13 -4.83 2.54
C VAL A 115 -0.98 -4.12 3.60
N LYS A 116 -0.39 -3.21 4.35
CA LYS A 116 -1.10 -2.39 5.35
C LYS A 116 -1.81 -1.21 4.73
N MET A 117 -1.14 -0.53 3.83
CA MET A 117 -1.65 0.70 3.23
C MET A 117 -1.44 0.69 1.73
N ILE A 118 -2.48 1.05 1.00
CA ILE A 118 -2.41 1.35 -0.42
C ILE A 118 -2.70 2.84 -0.59
N TYR A 119 -1.84 3.56 -1.32
CA TYR A 119 -2.13 4.89 -1.83
C TYR A 119 -2.06 4.85 -3.35
N ILE A 120 -3.04 5.42 -4.04
CA ILE A 120 -3.00 5.57 -5.49
C ILE A 120 -3.52 6.94 -5.94
N ASP A 121 -2.93 7.39 -7.04
CA ASP A 121 -3.31 8.60 -7.76
C ASP A 121 -3.60 8.23 -9.22
N PRO A 122 -4.78 7.61 -9.50
CA PRO A 122 -5.12 7.13 -10.84
C PRO A 122 -5.40 8.32 -11.79
N PRO A 123 -5.47 8.09 -13.12
CA PRO A 123 -5.93 9.11 -14.06
C PRO A 123 -7.31 9.65 -13.67
N TYR A 124 -7.47 10.99 -13.70
CA TYR A 124 -8.71 11.66 -13.29
C TYR A 124 -9.78 11.71 -14.38
N ASN A 125 -9.46 11.18 -15.55
CA ASN A 125 -10.35 11.14 -16.70
C ASN A 125 -10.78 12.54 -17.18
N THR A 126 -9.84 13.47 -17.26
CA THR A 126 -10.09 14.88 -17.67
C THR A 126 -10.20 15.06 -19.19
N GLY A 127 -10.17 13.97 -19.96
CA GLY A 127 -10.21 13.95 -21.42
C GLY A 127 -8.84 13.99 -22.10
N ASN A 128 -7.78 14.32 -21.36
CA ASN A 128 -6.39 14.29 -21.81
C ASN A 128 -5.56 13.21 -21.09
N ASP A 129 -6.16 12.52 -20.14
CA ASP A 129 -5.47 11.52 -19.35
C ASP A 129 -5.36 10.20 -20.12
N PHE A 130 -4.27 9.48 -19.86
CA PHE A 130 -4.09 8.13 -20.35
C PHE A 130 -4.99 7.18 -19.54
N VAL A 131 -5.85 6.44 -20.24
CA VAL A 131 -6.62 5.34 -19.68
C VAL A 131 -6.09 4.06 -20.28
N TYR A 132 -5.66 3.14 -19.44
CA TYR A 132 -5.11 1.85 -19.87
C TYR A 132 -6.18 1.07 -20.62
N GLU A 133 -5.87 0.64 -21.84
CA GLU A 133 -6.72 -0.26 -22.61
C GLU A 133 -6.28 -1.70 -22.32
N ASP A 134 -7.03 -2.41 -21.49
CA ASP A 134 -6.76 -3.81 -21.19
C ASP A 134 -7.26 -4.69 -22.35
N ASP A 135 -6.36 -5.50 -22.94
CA ASP A 135 -6.75 -6.47 -23.96
C ASP A 135 -7.15 -7.80 -23.32
N PHE A 136 -8.31 -8.27 -23.75
CA PHE A 136 -8.93 -9.48 -23.20
C PHE A 136 -8.32 -10.78 -23.77
N ALA A 137 -7.57 -10.70 -24.88
CA ALA A 137 -7.03 -11.87 -25.57
C ALA A 137 -5.63 -12.25 -25.06
N ASP A 138 -4.69 -11.32 -25.05
CA ASP A 138 -3.31 -11.54 -24.58
C ASP A 138 -2.74 -10.26 -23.93
N PRO A 139 -2.85 -10.12 -22.59
CA PRO A 139 -2.35 -8.97 -21.87
C PRO A 139 -0.85 -8.73 -22.03
N MET A 140 -0.05 -9.82 -22.17
CA MET A 140 1.40 -9.72 -22.31
C MET A 140 1.85 -9.30 -23.70
N ALA A 141 1.13 -9.68 -24.75
CA ALA A 141 1.43 -9.23 -26.10
C ALA A 141 1.17 -7.73 -26.24
N LYS A 142 0.05 -7.25 -25.66
CA LYS A 142 -0.31 -5.83 -25.68
C LYS A 142 0.58 -4.98 -24.78
N TYR A 143 1.05 -5.49 -23.64
CA TYR A 143 2.04 -4.80 -22.84
C TYR A 143 3.27 -4.40 -23.66
N LYS A 144 3.79 -5.31 -24.49
CA LYS A 144 4.91 -5.04 -25.40
C LYS A 144 4.56 -4.03 -26.49
N GLU A 145 3.32 -4.00 -26.96
CA GLU A 145 2.83 -3.05 -27.95
C GLU A 145 2.60 -1.65 -27.34
N VAL A 146 1.97 -1.56 -26.16
CA VAL A 146 1.68 -0.30 -25.46
C VAL A 146 2.96 0.41 -25.03
N THR A 147 4.01 -0.32 -24.62
CA THR A 147 5.31 0.28 -24.28
C THR A 147 6.03 0.92 -25.49
N GLN A 148 5.55 0.67 -26.72
CA GLN A 148 6.08 1.25 -27.98
C GLN A 148 5.16 2.32 -28.57
N GLN A 149 3.97 2.57 -27.99
CA GLN A 149 3.01 3.54 -28.51
C GLN A 149 3.03 4.86 -27.72
N THR A 150 2.82 5.95 -28.43
CA THR A 150 2.53 7.27 -27.83
C THR A 150 1.17 7.25 -27.14
N THR A 151 1.07 7.94 -26.01
CA THR A 151 -0.13 8.09 -25.17
C THR A 151 -1.40 8.33 -25.98
N LYS A 152 -2.40 7.46 -25.82
CA LYS A 152 -3.75 7.70 -26.31
C LYS A 152 -4.59 8.35 -25.20
N SER A 153 -5.11 9.54 -25.48
CA SER A 153 -6.10 10.18 -24.60
C SER A 153 -7.45 9.45 -24.71
N ASN A 154 -8.23 9.46 -23.62
CA ASN A 154 -9.61 8.97 -23.60
C ASN A 154 -10.57 10.09 -24.03
N PRO A 155 -10.93 10.22 -25.34
CA PRO A 155 -11.72 11.35 -25.80
C PRO A 155 -13.17 11.27 -25.33
N GLU A 156 -13.73 12.41 -24.94
CA GLU A 156 -15.12 12.56 -24.52
C GLU A 156 -16.09 12.29 -25.69
N THR A 157 -16.54 11.03 -25.82
CA THR A 157 -17.53 10.65 -26.84
C THR A 157 -18.59 9.74 -26.25
N MET A 158 -19.79 10.26 -26.09
CA MET A 158 -21.05 9.53 -25.88
C MET A 158 -21.04 8.47 -24.75
N GLY A 159 -20.61 8.82 -23.54
CA GLY A 159 -20.71 7.94 -22.36
C GLY A 159 -19.69 6.79 -22.31
N ARG A 160 -18.90 6.56 -23.35
CA ARG A 160 -17.78 5.58 -23.35
C ARG A 160 -16.64 6.03 -22.47
N TYR A 161 -16.52 7.29 -22.26
CA TYR A 161 -15.55 8.00 -21.43
C TYR A 161 -15.47 7.43 -20.01
N HIS A 162 -16.58 7.44 -19.26
CA HIS A 162 -16.65 6.87 -17.91
C HIS A 162 -16.55 5.34 -17.93
N THR A 163 -17.14 4.69 -18.94
CA THR A 163 -17.10 3.23 -19.08
C THR A 163 -15.67 2.69 -19.20
N ASN A 164 -14.84 3.30 -20.03
CA ASN A 164 -13.45 2.87 -20.21
C ASN A 164 -12.66 3.02 -18.90
N TRP A 165 -12.90 4.12 -18.18
CA TRP A 165 -12.26 4.37 -16.90
C TRP A 165 -12.70 3.35 -15.82
N LEU A 166 -13.99 3.03 -15.77
CA LEU A 166 -14.52 2.01 -14.86
C LEU A 166 -13.94 0.63 -15.17
N ASN A 167 -13.86 0.26 -16.45
CA ASN A 167 -13.28 -1.01 -16.90
C ASN A 167 -11.80 -1.13 -16.52
N MET A 168 -11.04 -0.04 -16.58
CA MET A 168 -9.65 0.02 -16.15
C MET A 168 -9.52 -0.11 -14.62
N MET A 169 -10.34 0.61 -13.85
CA MET A 169 -10.18 0.70 -12.39
C MET A 169 -10.68 -0.53 -11.65
N TYR A 170 -11.82 -1.10 -12.05
CA TYR A 170 -12.47 -2.18 -11.31
C TYR A 170 -11.57 -3.40 -11.08
N PRO A 171 -10.94 -4.01 -12.09
CA PRO A 171 -10.12 -5.20 -11.88
C PRO A 171 -8.90 -4.92 -11.00
N ARG A 172 -8.32 -3.72 -11.11
CA ARG A 172 -7.18 -3.29 -10.30
C ARG A 172 -7.54 -3.13 -8.82
N LEU A 173 -8.66 -2.48 -8.52
CA LEU A 173 -9.15 -2.32 -7.14
C LEU A 173 -9.53 -3.67 -6.52
N ARG A 174 -10.15 -4.58 -7.28
CA ARG A 174 -10.47 -5.93 -6.81
C ARG A 174 -9.22 -6.71 -6.41
N LEU A 175 -8.18 -6.70 -7.25
CA LEU A 175 -6.90 -7.33 -6.95
C LEU A 175 -6.18 -6.64 -5.77
N ALA A 176 -6.19 -5.32 -5.71
CA ALA A 176 -5.61 -4.55 -4.63
C ALA A 176 -6.28 -4.85 -3.27
N SER A 177 -7.61 -5.03 -3.27
CA SER A 177 -8.37 -5.45 -2.08
C SER A 177 -7.84 -6.75 -1.47
N ASN A 178 -7.43 -7.73 -2.30
CA ASN A 178 -6.88 -9.00 -1.84
C ASN A 178 -5.49 -8.88 -1.20
N LEU A 179 -4.70 -7.89 -1.63
CA LEU A 179 -3.37 -7.65 -1.06
C LEU A 179 -3.44 -6.99 0.32
N LEU A 180 -4.53 -6.25 0.62
CA LEU A 180 -4.72 -5.60 1.91
C LEU A 180 -4.88 -6.62 3.04
N ARG A 181 -4.20 -6.34 4.17
CA ARG A 181 -4.45 -7.01 5.46
C ARG A 181 -5.87 -6.73 5.94
N ASP A 182 -6.35 -7.50 6.91
CA ASP A 182 -7.68 -7.30 7.50
C ASP A 182 -7.86 -5.93 8.17
N ASP A 183 -6.77 -5.37 8.72
CA ASP A 183 -6.69 -3.99 9.25
C ASP A 183 -6.13 -2.98 8.23
N GLY A 184 -6.09 -3.36 6.95
CA GLY A 184 -5.55 -2.56 5.86
C GLY A 184 -6.46 -1.40 5.44
N VAL A 185 -5.89 -0.41 4.76
CA VAL A 185 -6.56 0.80 4.30
C VAL A 185 -6.08 1.21 2.92
N ILE A 186 -7.00 1.72 2.10
CA ILE A 186 -6.69 2.32 0.80
C ILE A 186 -7.10 3.77 0.76
N PHE A 187 -6.22 4.62 0.22
CA PHE A 187 -6.42 6.04 -0.06
C PHE A 187 -6.35 6.25 -1.56
N ILE A 188 -7.37 6.84 -2.14
CA ILE A 188 -7.47 7.04 -3.59
C ILE A 188 -7.71 8.52 -3.87
N SER A 189 -6.72 9.18 -4.45
CA SER A 189 -6.86 10.57 -4.90
C SER A 189 -7.73 10.63 -6.15
N ILE A 190 -8.63 11.61 -6.21
CA ILE A 190 -9.54 11.82 -7.34
C ILE A 190 -10.10 13.25 -7.34
N ASP A 191 -10.63 13.67 -8.46
CA ASP A 191 -11.34 14.95 -8.58
C ASP A 191 -12.85 14.78 -8.89
N ASP A 192 -13.52 15.89 -9.19
CA ASP A 192 -14.97 15.91 -9.46
C ASP A 192 -15.40 15.08 -10.66
N ASN A 193 -14.48 14.78 -11.60
CA ASN A 193 -14.86 14.06 -12.82
C ASN A 193 -15.32 12.64 -12.53
N GLU A 194 -14.62 11.95 -11.62
CA GLU A 194 -14.87 10.52 -11.36
C GLU A 194 -15.14 10.18 -9.89
N VAL A 195 -15.15 11.13 -8.94
CA VAL A 195 -15.32 10.83 -7.52
C VAL A 195 -16.60 10.03 -7.23
N THR A 196 -17.71 10.34 -7.92
CA THR A 196 -19.00 9.65 -7.73
C THR A 196 -18.94 8.21 -8.25
N ASN A 197 -18.34 7.99 -9.41
CA ASN A 197 -18.18 6.67 -10.01
C ASN A 197 -17.21 5.84 -9.20
N LEU A 198 -16.07 6.42 -8.77
CA LEU A 198 -15.10 5.78 -7.92
C LEU A 198 -15.70 5.34 -6.57
N ARG A 199 -16.54 6.20 -5.95
CA ARG A 199 -17.23 5.87 -4.71
C ARG A 199 -18.08 4.60 -4.87
N LYS A 200 -18.91 4.54 -5.90
CA LYS A 200 -19.77 3.38 -6.18
C LYS A 200 -18.97 2.12 -6.48
N LEU A 201 -17.87 2.28 -7.21
CA LEU A 201 -16.98 1.19 -7.56
C LEU A 201 -16.26 0.62 -6.33
N CYS A 202 -15.83 1.48 -5.40
CA CYS A 202 -15.25 1.08 -4.13
C CYS A 202 -16.27 0.45 -3.18
N ASP A 203 -17.52 0.97 -3.14
CA ASP A 203 -18.61 0.36 -2.36
C ASP A 203 -18.86 -1.08 -2.81
N GLU A 204 -18.75 -1.37 -4.11
CA GLU A 204 -18.90 -2.73 -4.64
C GLU A 204 -17.69 -3.64 -4.33
N VAL A 205 -16.46 -3.10 -4.38
CA VAL A 205 -15.23 -3.89 -4.17
C VAL A 205 -14.93 -4.14 -2.70
N PHE A 206 -15.11 -3.14 -1.84
CA PHE A 206 -14.74 -3.19 -0.42
C PHE A 206 -15.93 -3.36 0.52
N GLY A 207 -17.17 -3.11 0.04
CA GLY A 207 -18.38 -3.01 0.84
C GLY A 207 -18.66 -1.56 1.27
N GLU A 208 -19.93 -1.16 1.29
CA GLU A 208 -20.36 0.18 1.68
C GLU A 208 -19.99 0.50 3.14
N GLU A 209 -20.06 -0.51 4.02
CA GLU A 209 -19.69 -0.41 5.43
C GLU A 209 -18.19 -0.16 5.65
N SER A 210 -17.37 -0.47 4.65
CA SER A 210 -15.92 -0.25 4.65
C SER A 210 -15.51 1.18 4.32
N PHE A 211 -16.44 2.01 3.90
CA PHE A 211 -16.18 3.43 3.69
C PHE A 211 -15.87 4.13 5.01
N VAL A 212 -14.74 4.82 5.06
CA VAL A 212 -14.30 5.56 6.24
C VAL A 212 -14.68 7.03 6.13
N THR A 213 -14.17 7.72 5.12
CA THR A 213 -14.42 9.14 4.88
C THR A 213 -13.95 9.56 3.49
N THR A 214 -14.30 10.78 3.10
CA THR A 214 -13.67 11.52 2.00
C THR A 214 -12.85 12.67 2.59
N ILE A 215 -11.54 12.63 2.42
CA ILE A 215 -10.66 13.73 2.81
C ILE A 215 -10.71 14.79 1.70
N HIS A 216 -10.97 16.04 2.09
CA HIS A 216 -10.94 17.19 1.21
C HIS A 216 -9.60 17.91 1.35
N VAL A 217 -8.78 17.89 0.28
CA VAL A 217 -7.43 18.48 0.31
C VAL A 217 -7.43 19.80 -0.44
N GLU A 218 -7.09 20.88 0.23
CA GLU A 218 -6.97 22.22 -0.37
C GLU A 218 -5.67 22.32 -1.17
N LEU A 219 -5.73 21.98 -2.47
CA LEU A 219 -4.57 22.01 -3.38
C LEU A 219 -4.46 23.32 -4.17
N SER A 220 -5.41 24.23 -4.03
CA SER A 220 -5.36 25.55 -4.67
C SER A 220 -6.03 26.61 -3.85
N ALA A 221 -5.57 27.85 -3.97
CA ALA A 221 -6.21 29.02 -3.37
C ALA A 221 -6.84 29.91 -4.43
N THR A 222 -7.86 30.70 -4.04
CA THR A 222 -8.47 31.69 -4.92
C THR A 222 -7.53 32.90 -5.05
N GLN A 223 -6.47 32.74 -5.85
CA GLN A 223 -5.43 33.73 -6.12
C GLN A 223 -5.12 33.81 -7.61
N GLY A 224 -4.48 34.89 -8.07
CA GLY A 224 -4.06 35.06 -9.47
C GLY A 224 -5.21 34.93 -10.47
N MET A 225 -5.07 34.04 -11.46
CA MET A 225 -6.06 33.80 -12.50
C MET A 225 -7.43 33.36 -11.97
N LYS A 226 -7.47 32.63 -10.83
CA LYS A 226 -8.71 32.18 -10.21
C LYS A 226 -9.57 33.33 -9.67
N VAL A 227 -8.96 34.44 -9.26
CA VAL A 227 -9.69 35.66 -8.85
C VAL A 227 -10.50 36.22 -10.03
N LYS A 228 -9.93 36.18 -11.25
CA LYS A 228 -10.63 36.62 -12.46
C LYS A 228 -11.86 35.74 -12.73
N ALA A 229 -11.73 34.43 -12.59
CA ALA A 229 -12.86 33.51 -12.76
C ALA A 229 -13.96 33.73 -11.70
N ALA A 230 -13.58 33.93 -10.41
CA ALA A 230 -14.53 34.25 -9.36
C ALA A 230 -15.26 35.57 -9.61
N LYS A 231 -14.55 36.62 -10.05
CA LYS A 231 -15.17 37.92 -10.42
C LYS A 231 -16.10 37.82 -11.63
N ALA A 232 -15.89 36.84 -12.49
CA ALA A 232 -16.77 36.52 -13.60
C ALA A 232 -18.03 35.71 -13.20
N GLY A 233 -18.21 35.44 -11.91
CA GLY A 233 -19.38 34.72 -11.37
C GLY A 233 -19.20 33.20 -11.23
N ASN A 234 -18.00 32.65 -11.45
CA ASN A 234 -17.75 31.23 -11.28
C ASN A 234 -17.41 30.86 -9.84
N ILE A 235 -17.89 29.72 -9.37
CA ILE A 235 -17.41 29.11 -8.11
C ILE A 235 -16.05 28.47 -8.40
N VAL A 236 -15.02 28.91 -7.66
CA VAL A 236 -13.65 28.43 -7.84
C VAL A 236 -13.44 27.14 -7.07
N LYS A 237 -13.01 26.11 -7.77
CA LYS A 237 -12.62 24.82 -7.19
C LYS A 237 -11.25 24.96 -6.50
N ASN A 238 -11.19 24.67 -5.19
CA ASN A 238 -9.97 24.75 -4.41
C ASN A 238 -9.52 23.41 -3.83
N ALA A 239 -10.40 22.41 -3.76
CA ALA A 239 -10.09 21.10 -3.18
C ALA A 239 -10.15 19.99 -4.22
N GLU A 240 -9.40 18.94 -3.96
CA GLU A 240 -9.52 17.60 -4.54
C GLU A 240 -9.88 16.62 -3.42
N TYR A 241 -10.20 15.39 -3.77
CA TYR A 241 -10.71 14.39 -2.87
C TYR A 241 -9.72 13.24 -2.69
N ILE A 242 -9.70 12.65 -1.48
CA ILE A 242 -9.10 11.35 -1.26
C ILE A 242 -10.18 10.46 -0.65
N LEU A 243 -10.64 9.47 -1.38
CA LEU A 243 -11.55 8.46 -0.86
C LEU A 243 -10.78 7.49 0.03
N VAL A 244 -11.33 7.19 1.20
CA VAL A 244 -10.70 6.29 2.18
C VAL A 244 -11.60 5.11 2.45
N TYR A 245 -11.09 3.92 2.19
CA TYR A 245 -11.75 2.64 2.48
C TYR A 245 -10.87 1.77 3.34
N SER A 246 -11.45 1.13 4.34
CA SER A 246 -10.79 0.10 5.13
C SER A 246 -11.06 -1.29 4.57
N LYS A 247 -10.29 -2.28 4.98
CA LYS A 247 -10.63 -3.69 4.75
C LYS A 247 -11.59 -4.17 5.81
N ASN A 248 -12.65 -4.91 5.42
CA ASN A 248 -13.59 -5.55 6.33
C ASN A 248 -14.29 -4.60 7.33
N GLY A 249 -14.60 -3.36 6.95
CA GLY A 249 -15.30 -2.40 7.80
C GLY A 249 -14.50 -1.87 9.01
N HIS A 250 -13.20 -2.07 9.02
CA HIS A 250 -12.34 -1.66 10.13
C HIS A 250 -12.21 -0.13 10.19
N ARG A 251 -12.69 0.51 11.25
CA ARG A 251 -12.75 1.99 11.35
C ARG A 251 -11.55 2.63 12.05
N ASN A 252 -10.75 1.86 12.79
CA ASN A 252 -9.60 2.37 13.55
C ASN A 252 -8.34 2.43 12.69
N ILE A 253 -8.38 3.21 11.61
CA ILE A 253 -7.27 3.33 10.66
C ILE A 253 -6.21 4.35 11.07
N ALA A 254 -6.58 5.36 11.88
CA ALA A 254 -5.66 6.39 12.33
C ALA A 254 -4.85 5.88 13.53
N LYS A 255 -3.65 5.36 13.26
CA LYS A 255 -2.70 4.90 14.29
C LYS A 255 -2.05 6.09 14.99
N ASN A 256 -1.69 7.12 14.25
CA ASN A 256 -1.11 8.35 14.76
C ASN A 256 -2.00 9.53 14.41
N LEU A 257 -2.37 10.31 15.40
CA LEU A 257 -3.18 11.51 15.19
C LEU A 257 -2.36 12.62 14.53
N LEU A 258 -2.98 13.31 13.58
CA LEU A 258 -2.44 14.53 12.99
C LEU A 258 -3.06 15.74 13.67
N TYR A 259 -2.26 16.78 13.84
CA TYR A 259 -2.66 17.99 14.56
C TYR A 259 -2.50 19.24 13.71
N ASP A 260 -3.54 20.08 13.75
CA ASP A 260 -3.49 21.43 13.20
C ASP A 260 -3.15 22.44 14.28
N TYR A 261 -2.35 23.45 13.93
CA TYR A 261 -2.09 24.58 14.83
C TYR A 261 -3.39 25.37 15.09
N ARG A 262 -3.61 25.70 16.37
CA ARG A 262 -4.73 26.53 16.84
C ARG A 262 -4.18 27.80 17.45
N PRO A 263 -4.31 28.95 16.78
CA PRO A 263 -3.78 30.23 17.33
C PRO A 263 -4.57 30.74 18.53
N GLU A 264 -5.86 30.36 18.64
CA GLU A 264 -6.73 30.82 19.70
C GLU A 264 -6.62 29.95 20.95
N TYR A 265 -6.53 30.60 22.13
CA TYR A 265 -6.61 29.92 23.42
C TYR A 265 -8.04 29.53 23.73
N ASP A 266 -8.24 28.35 24.30
CA ASP A 266 -9.54 27.88 24.74
C ASP A 266 -9.78 28.29 26.21
N ASP A 267 -10.72 29.20 26.44
CA ASP A 267 -11.04 29.70 27.77
C ASP A 267 -11.58 28.65 28.75
N HIS A 268 -11.95 27.45 28.27
CA HIS A 268 -12.29 26.32 29.16
C HIS A 268 -11.08 25.83 29.95
N TYR A 269 -9.84 26.04 29.46
CA TYR A 269 -8.62 25.78 30.20
C TYR A 269 -8.33 26.93 31.19
N CYS A 270 -9.12 27.02 32.23
CA CYS A 270 -9.09 28.12 33.21
C CYS A 270 -8.66 27.66 34.62
N LYS A 271 -8.31 26.40 34.79
CA LYS A 271 -7.87 25.80 36.05
C LYS A 271 -6.38 25.52 36.05
N TYR A 272 -5.75 25.49 37.21
CA TYR A 272 -4.34 25.17 37.42
C TYR A 272 -4.19 24.15 38.54
N LEU A 273 -3.41 23.11 38.32
CA LEU A 273 -3.08 22.09 39.30
C LEU A 273 -1.83 22.51 40.07
N SER A 274 -1.97 22.77 41.35
CA SER A 274 -0.86 23.09 42.25
C SER A 274 -0.04 21.86 42.64
N ASP A 275 1.13 22.06 43.25
CA ASP A 275 2.02 20.95 43.69
C ASP A 275 1.38 20.07 44.77
N ASP A 276 0.45 20.62 45.56
CA ASP A 276 -0.31 19.87 46.58
C ASP A 276 -1.63 19.28 46.03
N TYR A 277 -1.73 19.11 44.69
CA TYR A 277 -2.87 18.53 43.99
C TYR A 277 -4.19 19.22 44.20
N LYS A 278 -4.18 20.56 44.45
CA LYS A 278 -5.37 21.40 44.53
C LYS A 278 -5.61 22.14 43.23
N ILE A 279 -6.87 22.32 42.91
CA ILE A 279 -7.30 23.08 41.74
C ILE A 279 -7.41 24.56 42.10
N LEU A 280 -6.59 25.37 41.42
CA LEU A 280 -6.59 26.85 41.54
C LEU A 280 -7.16 27.49 40.29
N ASN A 281 -7.52 28.76 40.39
CA ASN A 281 -7.90 29.54 39.22
C ASN A 281 -6.65 29.99 38.44
N LEU A 282 -6.57 29.68 37.15
CA LEU A 282 -5.41 30.00 36.31
C LEU A 282 -5.10 31.51 36.26
N LYS A 283 -6.17 32.37 36.24
CA LYS A 283 -6.00 33.84 36.26
C LYS A 283 -5.30 34.30 37.53
N GLU A 284 -5.68 33.76 38.69
CA GLU A 284 -5.09 34.12 40.00
C GLU A 284 -3.63 33.68 40.06
N VAL A 285 -3.32 32.47 39.61
CA VAL A 285 -1.94 31.93 39.57
C VAL A 285 -1.07 32.81 38.68
N PHE A 286 -1.53 33.15 37.48
CA PHE A 286 -0.76 34.01 36.58
C PHE A 286 -0.60 35.43 37.13
N SER A 287 -1.68 36.04 37.71
CA SER A 287 -1.62 37.37 38.29
C SER A 287 -0.70 37.45 39.48
N SER A 288 -0.54 36.38 40.27
CA SER A 288 0.40 36.36 41.39
C SER A 288 1.85 36.45 40.93
N GLN A 289 2.18 35.91 39.76
CA GLN A 289 3.51 35.98 39.17
C GLN A 289 3.75 37.25 38.35
N TYR A 290 2.67 37.83 37.77
CA TYR A 290 2.73 39.00 36.88
C TYR A 290 1.65 40.01 37.24
N PRO A 291 1.77 40.67 38.41
CA PRO A 291 0.72 41.55 38.92
C PRO A 291 0.48 42.82 38.09
N GLU A 292 1.44 43.17 37.23
CA GLU A 292 1.34 44.30 36.32
C GLU A 292 0.40 44.05 35.12
N ILE A 293 0.03 42.79 34.83
CA ILE A 293 -0.78 42.43 33.70
C ILE A 293 -2.26 42.29 34.09
N LYS A 294 -3.10 43.14 33.52
CA LYS A 294 -4.55 43.04 33.71
C LYS A 294 -5.16 41.95 32.84
N ILE A 295 -5.92 41.03 33.41
CA ILE A 295 -6.56 39.92 32.73
C ILE A 295 -8.04 40.17 32.59
N GLU A 296 -8.51 40.46 31.39
CA GLU A 296 -9.93 40.47 31.05
C GLU A 296 -10.42 39.05 30.71
N ASN A 297 -9.74 38.44 29.75
CA ASN A 297 -10.05 37.12 29.21
C ASN A 297 -8.75 36.43 28.84
N LEU A 298 -8.66 35.10 29.01
CA LEU A 298 -7.43 34.33 28.76
C LEU A 298 -7.10 34.22 27.27
N SER A 299 -8.11 34.06 26.40
CA SER A 299 -7.92 33.99 24.97
C SER A 299 -7.39 35.31 24.40
N LYS A 300 -7.91 36.47 24.85
CA LYS A 300 -7.38 37.76 24.47
C LYS A 300 -5.96 37.98 24.99
N LEU A 301 -5.70 37.59 26.24
CA LEU A 301 -4.36 37.67 26.83
C LEU A 301 -3.36 36.84 26.09
N TYR A 302 -3.72 35.60 25.68
CA TYR A 302 -2.85 34.73 24.92
C TYR A 302 -2.47 35.33 23.56
N SER A 303 -3.40 36.02 22.90
CA SER A 303 -3.15 36.62 21.59
C SER A 303 -2.16 37.80 21.62
N ILE A 304 -2.04 38.51 22.77
CA ILE A 304 -1.26 39.76 22.88
C ILE A 304 -0.06 39.67 23.82
N SER A 305 0.01 38.69 24.72
CA SER A 305 1.04 38.61 25.77
C SER A 305 1.99 37.41 25.57
N GLN A 306 3.21 37.71 25.16
CA GLN A 306 4.28 36.72 25.08
C GLN A 306 4.58 36.08 26.46
N LYS A 307 4.45 36.86 27.57
CA LYS A 307 4.63 36.30 28.92
C LYS A 307 3.61 35.23 29.23
N PHE A 308 2.34 35.43 28.84
CA PHE A 308 1.29 34.43 29.05
C PHE A 308 1.47 33.23 28.13
N GLN A 309 1.86 33.43 26.86
CA GLN A 309 2.18 32.31 25.96
C GLN A 309 3.32 31.44 26.52
N ASN A 310 4.37 32.05 27.05
CA ASN A 310 5.49 31.33 27.68
C ASN A 310 5.04 30.62 28.97
N PHE A 311 4.18 31.27 29.78
CA PHE A 311 3.62 30.66 30.98
C PHE A 311 2.80 29.40 30.61
N VAL A 312 1.93 29.50 29.62
CA VAL A 312 1.12 28.37 29.10
C VAL A 312 2.02 27.25 28.60
N LYS A 313 3.06 27.58 27.84
CA LYS A 313 4.03 26.59 27.32
C LYS A 313 4.74 25.83 28.44
N ASN A 314 5.15 26.54 29.49
CA ASN A 314 5.93 25.95 30.59
C ASN A 314 5.08 25.22 31.65
N ASN A 315 3.74 25.41 31.62
CA ASN A 315 2.81 24.83 32.57
C ASN A 315 1.66 24.06 31.89
N ALA A 316 1.84 23.63 30.64
CA ALA A 316 0.78 22.96 29.89
C ALA A 316 0.29 21.67 30.57
N ASP A 317 1.17 20.97 31.29
CA ASP A 317 0.90 19.79 32.12
C ASP A 317 0.06 20.05 33.37
N ARG A 318 -0.03 21.32 33.80
CA ARG A 318 -0.77 21.76 34.99
C ARG A 318 -2.01 22.60 34.69
N ILE A 319 -2.16 23.04 33.46
CA ILE A 319 -3.33 23.81 33.01
C ILE A 319 -4.44 22.84 32.62
N LEU A 320 -5.62 23.04 33.21
CA LEU A 320 -6.72 22.08 33.11
C LEU A 320 -8.01 22.75 32.63
N ALA A 321 -8.79 22.01 31.86
CA ALA A 321 -10.22 22.22 31.65
C ALA A 321 -11.02 21.13 32.36
N ASP A 322 -12.29 21.38 32.65
CA ASP A 322 -13.18 20.34 33.15
C ASP A 322 -14.30 20.03 32.16
N ASP A 323 -14.64 18.76 32.04
CA ASP A 323 -15.71 18.28 31.19
C ASP A 323 -16.66 17.33 31.94
N LYS A 324 -17.81 17.06 31.34
CA LYS A 324 -18.77 16.09 31.87
C LYS A 324 -18.19 14.67 31.73
N ILE A 325 -18.44 13.84 32.75
CA ILE A 325 -18.12 12.44 32.71
C ILE A 325 -19.34 11.61 33.02
N THR A 326 -19.44 10.43 32.39
CA THR A 326 -20.45 9.42 32.64
C THR A 326 -19.80 8.11 33.06
N GLY A 327 -20.58 7.26 33.74
CA GLY A 327 -20.09 5.93 34.16
C GLY A 327 -19.25 5.91 35.45
N PHE A 328 -19.18 7.04 36.19
CA PHE A 328 -18.57 7.14 37.52
C PHE A 328 -19.55 7.73 38.49
N ASN A 329 -19.59 7.23 39.75
CA ASN A 329 -20.45 7.75 40.81
C ASN A 329 -19.70 8.76 41.66
N ILE A 330 -20.32 9.88 41.98
CA ILE A 330 -19.73 10.95 42.81
C ILE A 330 -19.42 10.45 44.23
N GLU A 331 -20.20 9.49 44.74
CA GLU A 331 -20.04 8.92 46.09
C GLU A 331 -18.73 8.17 46.27
N ASP A 332 -18.16 7.65 45.17
CA ASP A 332 -16.86 6.98 45.18
C ASP A 332 -15.68 7.96 45.34
N TYR A 333 -15.96 9.28 45.19
CA TYR A 333 -14.98 10.37 45.21
C TYR A 333 -15.45 11.52 46.12
N PRO A 334 -15.55 11.30 47.43
CA PRO A 334 -16.30 12.22 48.32
C PRO A 334 -15.59 13.53 48.62
N GLU A 335 -14.26 13.62 48.52
CA GLU A 335 -13.52 14.83 48.88
C GLU A 335 -13.64 15.91 47.79
N ILE A 336 -14.29 17.03 48.15
CA ILE A 336 -14.48 18.17 47.24
C ILE A 336 -13.13 18.82 46.91
N GLY A 337 -12.88 19.06 45.63
CA GLY A 337 -11.67 19.73 45.13
C GLY A 337 -10.43 18.84 45.04
N LYS A 338 -10.48 17.59 45.51
CA LYS A 338 -9.39 16.65 45.38
C LYS A 338 -9.40 16.01 43.98
N VAL A 339 -8.19 15.86 43.41
CA VAL A 339 -8.00 15.20 42.13
C VAL A 339 -7.68 13.70 42.36
N TYR A 340 -8.41 12.86 41.65
CA TYR A 340 -8.25 11.39 41.65
C TYR A 340 -7.79 10.92 40.28
N GLN A 341 -6.75 10.13 40.26
CA GLN A 341 -6.31 9.43 39.02
C GLN A 341 -6.90 8.03 39.03
N VAL A 342 -7.67 7.69 38.01
CA VAL A 342 -8.41 6.43 37.89
C VAL A 342 -8.12 5.79 36.55
N THR A 343 -7.82 4.50 36.51
CA THR A 343 -7.66 3.73 35.28
C THR A 343 -8.86 2.80 35.10
N ARG A 344 -9.53 2.91 33.96
CA ARG A 344 -10.64 2.05 33.58
C ARG A 344 -10.60 1.75 32.09
N ASP A 345 -10.81 0.48 31.71
CA ASP A 345 -10.82 0.02 30.33
C ASP A 345 -9.57 0.49 29.54
N ASN A 346 -8.38 0.37 30.15
CA ASN A 346 -7.08 0.85 29.67
C ASN A 346 -6.96 2.37 29.46
N ASN A 347 -7.95 3.17 29.89
CA ASN A 347 -7.88 4.62 29.85
C ASN A 347 -7.61 5.19 31.24
N SER A 348 -6.78 6.23 31.30
CA SER A 348 -6.51 6.99 32.54
C SER A 348 -7.37 8.24 32.57
N TYR A 349 -8.05 8.46 33.68
CA TYR A 349 -8.93 9.60 33.91
C TYR A 349 -8.42 10.39 35.11
N LEU A 350 -8.44 11.72 35.00
CA LEU A 350 -8.33 12.63 36.14
C LEU A 350 -9.72 13.09 36.51
N LEU A 351 -10.18 12.71 37.69
CA LEU A 351 -11.53 13.05 38.18
C LEU A 351 -11.44 14.01 39.33
N TYR A 352 -12.40 14.91 39.46
CA TYR A 352 -12.56 15.74 40.63
C TYR A 352 -14.03 16.03 40.94
N ASN A 353 -14.32 16.05 42.23
CA ASN A 353 -15.64 16.44 42.75
C ASN A 353 -15.68 17.94 42.97
N ASN A 354 -16.55 18.65 42.27
CA ASN A 354 -16.71 20.11 42.43
C ASN A 354 -17.74 20.53 43.48
N GLY A 355 -18.21 19.58 44.32
CA GLY A 355 -19.25 19.76 45.32
C GLY A 355 -20.67 19.47 44.83
N ASN A 356 -20.93 19.58 43.50
CA ASN A 356 -22.22 19.31 42.90
C ASN A 356 -22.23 18.11 41.95
N LYS A 357 -21.12 17.90 41.25
CA LYS A 357 -20.97 16.86 40.24
C LYS A 357 -19.53 16.38 40.17
N LEU A 358 -19.35 15.12 39.75
CA LEU A 358 -18.06 14.62 39.34
C LEU A 358 -17.72 15.14 37.94
N ARG A 359 -16.50 15.60 37.77
CA ARG A 359 -15.98 16.16 36.51
C ARG A 359 -14.71 15.44 36.12
N GLN A 360 -14.48 15.25 34.81
CA GLN A 360 -13.21 14.88 34.25
C GLN A 360 -12.36 16.14 34.04
N LEU A 361 -11.07 16.03 34.35
CA LEU A 361 -10.10 17.08 34.05
C LEU A 361 -9.34 16.71 32.78
N LEU A 362 -9.25 17.64 31.84
CA LEU A 362 -8.51 17.58 30.61
C LEU A 362 -7.23 18.39 30.76
N ILE A 363 -6.08 17.80 30.50
CA ILE A 363 -4.78 18.45 30.60
C ILE A 363 -4.49 19.20 29.31
N LEU A 364 -4.06 20.47 29.40
CA LEU A 364 -3.73 21.25 28.21
C LEU A 364 -2.55 20.66 27.42
N ALA A 365 -1.62 19.98 28.08
CA ALA A 365 -0.51 19.30 27.42
C ALA A 365 -0.95 18.34 26.30
N ASP A 366 -2.10 17.69 26.41
CA ASP A 366 -2.66 16.83 25.37
C ASP A 366 -3.02 17.61 24.09
N SER A 367 -3.36 18.87 24.26
CA SER A 367 -3.69 19.83 23.19
C SER A 367 -2.59 20.86 22.94
N PHE A 368 -1.34 20.58 23.38
CA PHE A 368 -0.19 21.45 23.20
C PHE A 368 1.03 20.66 22.72
N GLY A 369 1.62 21.04 21.61
CA GLY A 369 2.76 20.33 21.05
C GLY A 369 3.05 20.66 19.59
N SER A 370 3.74 19.77 18.91
CA SER A 370 4.04 19.87 17.48
C SER A 370 2.79 19.69 16.64
N CYS A 371 2.69 20.46 15.57
CA CYS A 371 1.59 20.43 14.61
C CYS A 371 2.07 19.96 13.24
N ASP A 372 1.17 19.34 12.49
CA ASP A 372 1.41 18.84 11.13
C ASP A 372 0.99 19.87 10.06
N ASP A 373 1.00 21.15 10.40
CA ASP A 373 0.73 22.26 9.49
C ASP A 373 1.94 22.55 8.57
N PHE A 374 1.78 23.42 7.58
CA PHE A 374 2.83 23.76 6.62
C PHE A 374 4.13 24.28 7.26
N LYS A 375 4.03 24.92 8.42
CA LYS A 375 5.17 25.52 9.14
C LYS A 375 5.78 24.60 10.20
N ASN A 376 5.22 23.41 10.43
CA ASN A 376 5.53 22.54 11.57
C ASN A 376 5.50 23.33 12.89
N SER A 377 4.40 24.07 13.10
CA SER A 377 4.23 24.94 14.26
C SER A 377 4.26 24.13 15.57
N PHE A 378 4.67 24.80 16.64
CA PHE A 378 4.62 24.24 17.99
C PHE A 378 3.75 25.14 18.88
N GLY A 379 2.73 24.58 19.53
CA GLY A 379 1.82 25.35 20.37
C GLY A 379 0.50 24.64 20.62
N LEU A 380 -0.56 25.45 20.82
CA LEU A 380 -1.91 24.90 20.90
C LEU A 380 -2.29 24.22 19.61
N ARG A 381 -2.88 23.05 19.73
CA ARG A 381 -3.22 22.20 18.59
C ARG A 381 -4.60 21.57 18.74
N LYS A 382 -5.19 21.21 17.60
CA LYS A 382 -6.43 20.44 17.53
C LYS A 382 -6.23 19.25 16.61
N ILE A 383 -6.92 18.15 16.87
CA ILE A 383 -6.91 16.96 16.00
C ILE A 383 -7.46 17.36 14.63
N ARG A 384 -6.75 16.96 13.57
CA ARG A 384 -7.17 17.17 12.20
C ARG A 384 -8.29 16.20 11.84
N GLY A 385 -9.37 16.72 11.27
CA GLY A 385 -10.45 15.95 10.67
C GLY A 385 -10.20 15.66 9.18
N ASP A 386 -11.29 15.58 8.42
CA ASP A 386 -11.30 15.30 6.98
C ASP A 386 -11.07 16.52 6.08
N TRP A 387 -10.93 17.71 6.65
CA TRP A 387 -10.62 18.95 5.93
C TRP A 387 -9.15 19.32 6.08
N TRP A 388 -8.35 19.03 5.03
CA TRP A 388 -6.89 19.19 5.01
C TRP A 388 -6.51 20.48 4.29
N LYS A 389 -6.10 21.50 5.06
CA LYS A 389 -5.82 22.86 4.59
C LYS A 389 -4.38 23.08 4.19
N ASP A 390 -4.16 24.20 3.46
CA ASP A 390 -2.86 24.80 3.18
C ASP A 390 -1.90 23.95 2.31
N PHE A 391 -2.36 22.88 1.67
CA PHE A 391 -1.53 22.09 0.76
C PHE A 391 -1.28 22.82 -0.58
N TYR A 392 -2.08 23.85 -0.90
CA TYR A 392 -1.81 24.74 -2.03
C TYR A 392 -0.44 25.43 -1.94
N ARG A 393 0.15 25.57 -0.75
CA ARG A 393 1.47 26.17 -0.54
C ARG A 393 2.58 25.26 -1.04
N ASP A 394 2.40 23.95 -0.98
CA ASP A 394 3.33 22.95 -1.52
C ASP A 394 3.30 22.94 -3.05
N MET A 395 2.13 23.24 -3.65
CA MET A 395 1.93 23.17 -5.11
C MET A 395 2.83 24.12 -5.91
N GLY A 396 3.29 25.22 -5.31
CA GLY A 396 4.17 26.19 -5.98
C GLY A 396 5.50 25.60 -6.47
N ASN A 397 6.02 24.55 -5.82
CA ASN A 397 7.28 23.90 -6.14
C ASN A 397 7.14 22.40 -6.43
N VAL A 398 5.91 21.87 -6.41
CA VAL A 398 5.65 20.42 -6.53
C VAL A 398 6.29 19.79 -7.77
N SER A 399 6.28 20.48 -8.92
CA SER A 399 6.87 19.99 -10.17
C SER A 399 8.38 19.71 -10.08
N LYS A 400 9.10 20.37 -9.16
CA LYS A 400 10.54 20.20 -8.91
C LYS A 400 10.85 19.42 -7.62
N GLU A 401 9.82 19.05 -6.86
CA GLU A 401 10.00 18.36 -5.59
C GLU A 401 10.70 17.00 -5.79
N GLY A 402 11.68 16.68 -4.92
CA GLY A 402 12.53 15.49 -5.07
C GLY A 402 13.61 15.65 -6.16
N ASP A 403 13.87 16.88 -6.61
CA ASP A 403 14.90 17.27 -7.61
C ASP A 403 14.72 16.61 -8.99
N VAL A 404 13.53 16.12 -9.29
CA VAL A 404 13.16 15.60 -10.61
C VAL A 404 12.06 16.46 -11.22
N VAL A 405 12.15 16.72 -12.51
CA VAL A 405 11.13 17.48 -13.23
C VAL A 405 10.00 16.53 -13.65
N PHE A 406 8.81 16.80 -13.13
CA PHE A 406 7.59 16.10 -13.51
C PHE A 406 6.46 17.13 -13.58
N ALA A 407 6.01 17.42 -14.77
CA ALA A 407 5.22 18.63 -15.03
C ALA A 407 3.81 18.60 -14.44
N ASN A 408 3.12 17.46 -14.54
CA ASN A 408 1.70 17.32 -14.18
C ASN A 408 1.48 16.07 -13.30
N GLY A 409 0.42 16.10 -12.48
CA GLY A 409 -0.02 14.93 -11.71
C GLY A 409 0.81 14.60 -10.46
N LYS A 410 1.76 15.45 -10.05
CA LYS A 410 2.59 15.19 -8.88
C LYS A 410 1.90 15.66 -7.59
N LYS A 411 1.74 14.76 -6.63
CA LYS A 411 1.20 15.09 -5.31
C LYS A 411 2.30 15.61 -4.36
N PRO A 412 1.97 16.55 -3.45
CA PRO A 412 2.92 17.05 -2.48
C PRO A 412 3.47 15.95 -1.57
N LEU A 413 4.77 15.93 -1.36
CA LEU A 413 5.44 14.98 -0.47
C LEU A 413 4.87 15.03 0.96
N ARG A 414 4.60 16.25 1.47
CA ARG A 414 4.01 16.45 2.80
C ARG A 414 2.65 15.76 2.93
N LEU A 415 1.81 15.81 1.88
CA LEU A 415 0.50 15.15 1.87
C LEU A 415 0.64 13.65 2.04
N ILE A 416 1.44 13.02 1.20
CA ILE A 416 1.64 11.56 1.22
C ILE A 416 2.29 11.11 2.52
N LYS A 417 3.31 11.84 2.98
CA LYS A 417 3.99 11.54 4.26
C LYS A 417 3.02 11.56 5.44
N GLN A 418 2.10 12.53 5.49
CA GLN A 418 1.10 12.62 6.56
C GLN A 418 0.06 11.49 6.50
N ILE A 419 -0.35 11.06 5.29
CA ILE A 419 -1.23 9.90 5.12
C ILE A 419 -0.54 8.63 5.64
N ILE A 420 0.72 8.40 5.27
CA ILE A 420 1.50 7.24 5.73
C ILE A 420 1.68 7.30 7.25
N LYS A 421 2.11 8.44 7.80
CA LYS A 421 2.27 8.64 9.26
C LYS A 421 0.99 8.30 10.01
N MET A 422 -0.17 8.75 9.52
CA MET A 422 -1.46 8.54 10.17
C MET A 422 -1.86 7.05 10.19
N SER A 423 -1.59 6.30 9.12
CA SER A 423 -2.23 5.00 8.88
C SER A 423 -1.33 3.78 9.04
N THR A 424 -0.01 3.97 9.26
CA THR A 424 0.95 2.87 9.34
C THR A 424 1.73 2.84 10.63
N ASP A 425 2.11 1.63 11.05
CA ASP A 425 3.13 1.36 12.05
C ASP A 425 4.53 1.33 11.39
N SER A 426 5.58 1.24 12.21
CA SER A 426 6.97 1.41 11.76
C SER A 426 7.52 0.30 10.85
N SER A 427 6.83 -0.82 10.66
CA SER A 427 7.28 -1.98 9.88
C SER A 427 6.31 -2.40 8.77
N ASP A 428 5.35 -1.56 8.46
CA ASP A 428 4.28 -1.87 7.52
C ASP A 428 4.70 -1.77 6.05
N ILE A 429 4.00 -2.49 5.16
CA ILE A 429 4.17 -2.41 3.72
C ILE A 429 3.18 -1.38 3.14
N VAL A 430 3.71 -0.46 2.34
CA VAL A 430 2.99 0.56 1.59
C VAL A 430 3.07 0.25 0.10
N LEU A 431 1.93 0.10 -0.57
CA LEU A 431 1.83 -0.17 -2.00
C LEU A 431 1.27 1.05 -2.74
N ASP A 432 1.88 1.40 -3.87
CA ASP A 432 1.38 2.39 -4.81
C ASP A 432 1.52 1.84 -6.24
N PHE A 433 0.38 1.48 -6.86
CA PHE A 433 0.38 0.90 -8.20
C PHE A 433 -0.02 1.88 -9.32
N PHE A 434 -0.03 3.17 -9.00
CA PHE A 434 -0.01 4.30 -9.91
C PHE A 434 1.07 5.29 -9.47
N SER A 435 2.32 4.79 -9.31
CA SER A 435 3.34 5.49 -8.54
C SER A 435 3.87 6.78 -9.18
N GLY A 436 3.63 6.99 -10.48
CA GLY A 436 4.02 8.19 -11.20
C GLY A 436 5.50 8.54 -10.98
N SER A 437 5.74 9.67 -10.36
CA SER A 437 7.09 10.12 -10.01
C SER A 437 7.63 9.54 -8.69
N ALA A 438 7.03 8.50 -8.13
CA ALA A 438 7.42 7.84 -6.89
C ALA A 438 7.44 8.75 -5.64
N THR A 439 6.44 9.62 -5.49
CA THR A 439 6.29 10.46 -4.29
C THR A 439 6.10 9.62 -3.03
N THR A 440 5.36 8.51 -3.14
CA THR A 440 5.08 7.59 -2.04
C THR A 440 6.36 6.94 -1.51
N ALA A 441 7.25 6.47 -2.38
CA ALA A 441 8.55 5.92 -1.98
C ALA A 441 9.41 6.96 -1.23
N HIS A 442 9.51 8.18 -1.77
CA HIS A 442 10.21 9.28 -1.11
C HIS A 442 9.63 9.58 0.28
N ALA A 443 8.29 9.58 0.42
CA ALA A 443 7.61 9.82 1.68
C ALA A 443 7.89 8.72 2.73
N VAL A 444 7.90 7.44 2.31
CA VAL A 444 8.24 6.31 3.18
C VAL A 444 9.67 6.43 3.70
N MET A 445 10.66 6.65 2.82
CA MET A 445 12.07 6.79 3.23
C MET A 445 12.26 7.97 4.19
N GLN A 446 11.65 9.12 3.90
CA GLN A 446 11.76 10.29 4.77
C GLN A 446 11.11 10.04 6.13
N LEU A 447 9.95 9.41 6.19
CA LEU A 447 9.28 9.10 7.45
C LEU A 447 10.08 8.09 8.28
N ASN A 448 10.63 7.05 7.66
CA ASN A 448 11.50 6.08 8.33
C ASN A 448 12.73 6.73 8.96
N ALA A 449 13.32 7.74 8.28
CA ALA A 449 14.44 8.50 8.84
C ALA A 449 14.04 9.37 10.04
N GLU A 450 12.81 9.92 10.04
CA GLU A 450 12.29 10.79 11.09
C GLU A 450 11.88 10.02 12.36
N ASP A 451 11.26 8.84 12.22
CA ASP A 451 10.72 8.04 13.33
C ASP A 451 11.47 6.74 13.60
N VAL A 452 12.62 6.54 12.92
CA VAL A 452 13.44 5.32 13.01
C VAL A 452 12.64 4.07 12.62
N GLY A 453 11.74 4.22 11.66
CA GLY A 453 10.90 3.14 11.13
C GLY A 453 11.62 2.30 10.06
N ASN A 454 11.02 1.15 9.77
CA ASN A 454 11.46 0.19 8.73
C ASN A 454 10.31 -0.15 7.79
N ARG A 455 9.41 0.81 7.48
CA ARG A 455 8.35 0.62 6.50
C ARG A 455 8.95 0.30 5.16
N GLN A 456 8.29 -0.57 4.43
CA GLN A 456 8.69 -0.97 3.08
C GLN A 456 7.75 -0.36 2.06
N PHE A 457 8.26 -0.07 0.87
CA PHE A 457 7.41 0.35 -0.23
C PHE A 457 7.47 -0.62 -1.42
N ILE A 458 6.33 -0.75 -2.09
CA ILE A 458 6.19 -1.43 -3.38
C ILE A 458 5.60 -0.43 -4.36
N MET A 459 6.40 0.03 -5.32
CA MET A 459 5.97 0.96 -6.36
C MET A 459 5.74 0.21 -7.66
N VAL A 460 4.63 0.45 -8.33
CA VAL A 460 4.35 -0.11 -9.66
C VAL A 460 4.04 1.01 -10.63
N GLN A 461 4.69 1.02 -11.78
CA GLN A 461 4.48 2.02 -12.82
C GLN A 461 4.61 1.42 -14.23
N LEU A 462 3.68 1.76 -15.08
CA LEU A 462 3.79 1.51 -16.52
C LEU A 462 4.91 2.40 -17.11
N PRO A 463 5.84 1.87 -17.91
CA PRO A 463 6.90 2.65 -18.54
C PRO A 463 6.38 3.49 -19.72
N GLU A 464 5.45 4.41 -19.45
CA GLU A 464 4.92 5.36 -20.42
C GLU A 464 6.03 6.26 -20.95
N ILE A 465 6.09 6.40 -22.28
CA ILE A 465 7.12 7.19 -22.97
C ILE A 465 6.89 8.68 -22.70
N CYS A 466 7.94 9.39 -22.32
CA CYS A 466 7.91 10.83 -22.16
C CYS A 466 7.77 11.52 -23.52
N ASP A 467 6.91 12.56 -23.61
CA ASP A 467 6.82 13.40 -24.81
C ASP A 467 8.20 14.03 -25.09
N GLU A 468 8.67 13.92 -26.33
CA GLU A 468 9.98 14.44 -26.77
C GLU A 468 10.14 15.96 -26.53
N LYS A 469 9.04 16.69 -26.45
CA LYS A 469 9.01 18.14 -26.16
C LYS A 469 9.01 18.43 -24.66
N SER A 470 8.78 17.42 -23.81
CA SER A 470 8.72 17.60 -22.37
C SER A 470 10.08 17.96 -21.78
N GLU A 471 10.06 18.67 -20.64
CA GLU A 471 11.28 18.95 -19.88
C GLU A 471 11.92 17.65 -19.32
N ALA A 472 11.13 16.63 -19.04
CA ALA A 472 11.60 15.31 -18.61
C ALA A 472 12.44 14.63 -19.70
N TYR A 473 11.94 14.61 -20.94
CA TYR A 473 12.68 14.05 -22.08
C TYR A 473 13.98 14.82 -22.35
N LYS A 474 13.94 16.16 -22.30
CA LYS A 474 15.13 17.02 -22.44
C LYS A 474 16.16 16.79 -21.31
N ALA A 475 15.70 16.38 -20.12
CA ALA A 475 16.56 16.00 -19.00
C ALA A 475 17.16 14.59 -19.14
N GLY A 476 16.81 13.85 -20.22
CA GLY A 476 17.36 12.54 -20.55
C GLY A 476 16.46 11.35 -20.17
N TYR A 477 15.28 11.57 -19.59
CA TYR A 477 14.36 10.50 -19.21
C TYR A 477 13.50 10.08 -20.39
N LYS A 478 13.54 8.80 -20.74
CA LYS A 478 12.77 8.25 -21.88
C LYS A 478 11.34 7.89 -21.49
N ASN A 479 11.14 7.47 -20.25
CA ASN A 479 9.84 7.07 -19.72
C ASN A 479 9.64 7.54 -18.27
N ILE A 480 8.41 7.39 -17.76
CA ILE A 480 8.03 7.84 -16.41
C ILE A 480 8.77 7.01 -15.33
N CYS A 481 9.04 5.73 -15.56
CA CYS A 481 9.74 4.87 -14.58
C CYS A 481 11.15 5.37 -14.29
N GLU A 482 11.87 5.89 -15.31
CA GLU A 482 13.20 6.45 -15.12
C GLU A 482 13.16 7.67 -14.18
N ILE A 483 12.13 8.51 -14.29
CA ILE A 483 11.91 9.65 -13.38
C ILE A 483 11.65 9.17 -11.95
N GLY A 484 10.79 8.18 -11.78
CA GLY A 484 10.46 7.60 -10.47
C GLY A 484 11.69 7.02 -9.78
N LYS A 485 12.45 6.16 -10.47
CA LYS A 485 13.70 5.57 -9.96
C LYS A 485 14.74 6.64 -9.61
N GLU A 486 14.90 7.65 -10.45
CA GLU A 486 15.85 8.73 -10.19
C GLU A 486 15.44 9.58 -8.97
N ARG A 487 14.13 9.84 -8.78
CA ARG A 487 13.64 10.51 -7.56
C ARG A 487 13.97 9.71 -6.31
N ILE A 488 13.79 8.39 -6.34
CA ILE A 488 14.11 7.54 -5.19
C ILE A 488 15.62 7.62 -4.90
N ARG A 489 16.50 7.53 -5.92
CA ARG A 489 17.95 7.65 -5.75
C ARG A 489 18.35 9.00 -5.14
N ARG A 490 17.80 10.10 -5.64
CA ARG A 490 18.11 11.44 -5.13
C ARG A 490 17.58 11.67 -3.72
N ALA A 491 16.41 11.14 -3.41
CA ALA A 491 15.85 11.19 -2.06
C ALA A 491 16.74 10.38 -1.09
N GLY A 492 17.07 9.14 -1.47
CA GLY A 492 17.94 8.27 -0.67
C GLY A 492 19.32 8.85 -0.40
N ALA A 493 19.92 9.54 -1.39
CA ALA A 493 21.23 10.20 -1.23
C ALA A 493 21.22 11.35 -0.19
N LYS A 494 20.06 11.90 0.16
CA LYS A 494 19.90 12.98 1.15
C LYS A 494 19.53 12.45 2.54
N ILE A 495 19.19 11.18 2.65
CA ILE A 495 18.75 10.53 3.88
C ILE A 495 19.92 9.73 4.46
N GLU A 496 20.29 10.04 5.69
CA GLU A 496 21.46 9.44 6.35
C GLU A 496 21.14 8.12 7.09
N LYS A 497 19.86 7.83 7.36
CA LYS A 497 19.43 6.69 8.19
C LYS A 497 18.25 5.94 7.56
N GLY A 498 18.23 4.63 7.76
CA GLY A 498 17.19 3.75 7.27
C GLY A 498 17.54 3.09 5.93
N ASP A 499 16.64 2.22 5.45
CA ASP A 499 16.78 1.60 4.13
C ASP A 499 16.38 2.60 3.04
N THR A 500 17.36 3.06 2.27
CA THR A 500 17.20 3.98 1.12
C THR A 500 17.43 3.27 -0.21
N GLY A 501 17.68 1.96 -0.18
CA GLY A 501 17.76 1.11 -1.36
C GLY A 501 16.40 0.76 -1.94
N PHE A 502 16.41 0.16 -3.13
CA PHE A 502 15.26 -0.46 -3.76
C PHE A 502 15.68 -1.44 -4.85
N LYS A 503 14.97 -2.58 -4.92
CA LYS A 503 15.10 -3.58 -6.00
C LYS A 503 14.24 -3.14 -7.18
N VAL A 504 14.79 -3.18 -8.38
CA VAL A 504 14.04 -2.95 -9.62
C VAL A 504 13.67 -4.29 -10.23
N PHE A 505 12.40 -4.42 -10.61
CA PHE A 505 11.87 -5.54 -11.38
C PHE A 505 11.17 -5.03 -12.63
N LYS A 506 11.21 -5.84 -13.69
CA LYS A 506 10.48 -5.56 -14.93
C LYS A 506 9.53 -6.71 -15.27
N LEU A 507 8.28 -6.36 -15.56
CA LEU A 507 7.30 -7.32 -16.05
C LEU A 507 7.73 -7.88 -17.39
N ASP A 508 7.77 -9.21 -17.51
CA ASP A 508 8.08 -9.92 -18.75
C ASP A 508 7.32 -11.24 -18.84
N THR A 509 7.44 -11.92 -19.96
CA THR A 509 6.97 -13.31 -20.12
C THR A 509 7.78 -14.25 -19.24
N SER A 510 7.17 -15.37 -18.80
CA SER A 510 7.85 -16.42 -18.03
C SER A 510 9.23 -16.75 -18.60
N ASN A 511 10.19 -16.99 -17.73
CA ASN A 511 11.55 -17.37 -18.07
C ASN A 511 11.65 -18.82 -18.56
N LEU A 512 10.61 -19.60 -18.27
CA LEU A 512 10.53 -21.01 -18.67
C LEU A 512 9.94 -21.15 -20.06
N VAL A 513 10.42 -22.13 -20.80
CA VAL A 513 9.87 -22.51 -22.11
C VAL A 513 8.53 -23.19 -21.89
N LYS A 514 7.50 -22.73 -22.61
CA LYS A 514 6.16 -23.34 -22.58
C LYS A 514 5.92 -24.17 -23.81
N TRP A 515 5.23 -25.31 -23.65
CA TRP A 515 4.72 -26.07 -24.77
C TRP A 515 3.72 -25.23 -25.58
N ASP A 516 4.02 -25.04 -26.87
CA ASP A 516 3.06 -24.47 -27.80
C ASP A 516 2.10 -25.55 -28.28
N SER A 517 0.89 -25.54 -27.69
CA SER A 517 -0.18 -26.48 -28.02
C SER A 517 -1.00 -26.08 -29.25
N THR A 518 -0.59 -25.04 -29.99
CA THR A 518 -1.30 -24.63 -31.21
C THR A 518 -1.31 -25.77 -32.22
N PRO A 519 -2.49 -26.20 -32.70
CA PRO A 519 -2.54 -27.28 -33.67
C PRO A 519 -1.75 -26.93 -34.94
N THR A 520 -0.82 -27.78 -35.33
CA THR A 520 -0.07 -27.69 -36.60
C THR A 520 -0.11 -29.02 -37.33
N GLN A 521 -0.18 -28.98 -38.65
CA GLN A 521 -0.07 -30.16 -39.52
C GLN A 521 1.36 -30.33 -40.05
N ASN A 522 2.27 -29.41 -39.70
CA ASN A 522 3.65 -29.44 -40.13
C ASN A 522 4.50 -30.24 -39.14
N THR A 523 4.95 -31.43 -39.56
CA THR A 523 5.81 -32.34 -38.78
C THR A 523 7.14 -31.70 -38.39
N ASP A 524 7.75 -30.89 -39.24
CA ASP A 524 9.01 -30.23 -38.96
C ASP A 524 8.84 -29.17 -37.85
N GLU A 525 7.69 -28.49 -37.81
CA GLU A 525 7.33 -27.54 -36.77
C GLU A 525 7.09 -28.25 -35.43
N VAL A 526 6.49 -29.44 -35.42
CA VAL A 526 6.36 -30.28 -34.23
C VAL A 526 7.72 -30.69 -33.70
N TYR A 527 8.64 -31.14 -34.56
CA TYR A 527 10.01 -31.49 -34.16
C TYR A 527 10.78 -30.27 -33.62
N GLN A 528 10.62 -29.10 -34.23
CA GLN A 528 11.22 -27.86 -33.73
C GLN A 528 10.66 -27.50 -32.35
N ARG A 529 9.35 -27.61 -32.15
CA ARG A 529 8.72 -27.37 -30.83
C ARG A 529 9.19 -28.39 -29.79
N MET A 530 9.34 -29.65 -30.17
CA MET A 530 9.88 -30.69 -29.28
C MET A 530 11.36 -30.45 -28.95
N SER A 531 12.17 -29.96 -29.88
CA SER A 531 13.57 -29.65 -29.60
C SER A 531 13.73 -28.43 -28.68
N LEU A 532 12.84 -27.47 -28.76
CA LEU A 532 12.81 -26.32 -27.85
C LEU A 532 12.44 -26.71 -26.41
N LEU A 533 11.76 -27.83 -26.21
CA LEU A 533 11.46 -28.37 -24.86
C LEU A 533 12.67 -29.02 -24.18
N GLN A 534 13.75 -29.28 -24.93
CA GLN A 534 15.00 -29.77 -24.35
C GLN A 534 15.70 -28.70 -23.49
N GLU A 535 15.30 -27.40 -23.64
CA GLU A 535 15.76 -26.32 -22.81
C GLU A 535 14.58 -25.80 -21.95
N THR A 536 14.61 -26.07 -20.64
CA THR A 536 13.58 -25.64 -19.73
C THR A 536 13.56 -24.11 -19.55
N ILE A 537 14.73 -23.47 -19.70
CA ILE A 537 14.93 -22.03 -19.51
C ILE A 537 15.16 -21.38 -20.88
N LYS A 538 14.59 -20.21 -21.10
CA LYS A 538 14.83 -19.42 -22.32
C LYS A 538 16.28 -18.94 -22.39
N PRO A 539 16.92 -18.95 -23.60
CA PRO A 539 18.34 -18.69 -23.75
C PRO A 539 18.78 -17.26 -23.42
N ASP A 540 17.84 -16.31 -23.37
CA ASP A 540 18.07 -14.90 -23.03
C ASP A 540 17.82 -14.59 -21.53
N ARG A 541 17.78 -15.62 -20.69
CA ARG A 541 17.52 -15.52 -19.25
C ARG A 541 18.75 -15.93 -18.44
N ASN A 542 18.90 -15.29 -17.27
CA ASN A 542 19.93 -15.64 -16.30
C ASN A 542 19.32 -16.39 -15.10
N ASP A 543 20.17 -16.91 -14.24
CA ASP A 543 19.74 -17.69 -13.07
C ASP A 543 18.86 -16.88 -12.12
N LEU A 544 19.19 -15.60 -11.87
CA LEU A 544 18.38 -14.74 -11.01
C LEU A 544 16.97 -14.53 -11.57
N ASP A 545 16.81 -14.45 -12.88
CA ASP A 545 15.48 -14.38 -13.51
C ASP A 545 14.62 -15.59 -13.09
N VAL A 546 15.20 -16.80 -13.13
CA VAL A 546 14.51 -18.04 -12.77
C VAL A 546 14.28 -18.15 -11.27
N VAL A 547 15.25 -17.74 -10.46
CA VAL A 547 15.15 -17.73 -8.99
C VAL A 547 13.99 -16.84 -8.54
N TYR A 548 13.93 -15.60 -9.01
CA TYR A 548 12.86 -14.67 -8.63
C TYR A 548 11.49 -15.08 -9.19
N GLU A 549 11.42 -15.67 -10.39
CA GLU A 549 10.17 -16.27 -10.89
C GLU A 549 9.70 -17.41 -9.99
N THR A 550 10.62 -18.26 -9.57
CA THR A 550 10.34 -19.40 -8.67
C THR A 550 9.85 -18.89 -7.31
N MET A 551 10.51 -17.89 -6.72
CA MET A 551 10.06 -17.26 -5.48
C MET A 551 8.63 -16.74 -5.60
N LEU A 552 8.34 -15.99 -6.65
CA LEU A 552 7.03 -15.41 -6.92
C LEU A 552 5.93 -16.48 -7.01
N LYS A 553 6.20 -17.56 -7.72
CA LYS A 553 5.25 -18.67 -7.91
C LYS A 553 5.08 -19.55 -6.67
N LEU A 554 6.10 -19.64 -5.83
CA LEU A 554 6.04 -20.35 -4.54
C LEU A 554 5.41 -19.51 -3.41
N GLY A 555 5.10 -18.23 -3.66
CA GLY A 555 4.53 -17.33 -2.65
C GLY A 555 5.55 -16.77 -1.67
N ILE A 556 6.82 -16.78 -2.04
CA ILE A 556 7.89 -16.19 -1.25
C ILE A 556 7.99 -14.70 -1.59
N PRO A 557 7.98 -13.81 -0.61
CA PRO A 557 8.19 -12.38 -0.84
C PRO A 557 9.53 -12.08 -1.52
N LEU A 558 9.53 -11.13 -2.46
CA LEU A 558 10.71 -10.79 -3.27
C LEU A 558 11.77 -9.99 -2.51
N ASP A 559 11.47 -9.56 -1.29
CA ASP A 559 12.38 -8.90 -0.37
C ASP A 559 13.28 -9.86 0.41
N TYR A 560 13.02 -11.18 0.35
CA TYR A 560 13.88 -12.20 0.98
C TYR A 560 15.28 -12.19 0.35
N SER A 561 16.29 -12.48 1.17
CA SER A 561 17.67 -12.62 0.71
C SER A 561 17.81 -13.81 -0.25
N VAL A 562 18.60 -13.60 -1.29
CA VAL A 562 18.99 -14.63 -2.26
C VAL A 562 20.50 -14.74 -2.21
N THR A 563 21.03 -15.88 -1.80
CA THR A 563 22.47 -16.11 -1.68
C THR A 563 22.88 -17.26 -2.61
N GLU A 564 23.81 -16.98 -3.51
CA GLU A 564 24.43 -18.01 -4.32
C GLU A 564 25.31 -18.89 -3.43
N VAL A 565 25.16 -20.20 -3.53
CA VAL A 565 25.87 -21.22 -2.76
C VAL A 565 26.37 -22.34 -3.68
N GLU A 566 27.42 -23.01 -3.28
CA GLU A 566 27.99 -24.13 -4.01
C GLU A 566 27.94 -25.40 -3.14
N VAL A 567 27.44 -26.50 -3.69
CA VAL A 567 27.36 -27.81 -3.03
C VAL A 567 27.93 -28.86 -3.95
N ASN A 568 29.07 -29.46 -3.58
CA ASN A 568 29.78 -30.47 -4.39
C ASN A 568 30.00 -30.01 -5.86
N ASP A 569 30.54 -28.81 -6.04
CA ASP A 569 30.72 -28.15 -7.35
C ASP A 569 29.41 -27.88 -8.13
N LYS A 570 28.25 -27.94 -7.47
CA LYS A 570 26.94 -27.60 -8.03
C LYS A 570 26.47 -26.23 -7.52
N LYS A 571 26.01 -25.40 -8.45
CA LYS A 571 25.50 -24.08 -8.15
C LYS A 571 24.05 -24.13 -7.67
N ALA A 572 23.76 -23.51 -6.54
CA ALA A 572 22.42 -23.38 -6.01
C ALA A 572 22.19 -22.00 -5.39
N TYR A 573 20.93 -21.68 -5.11
CA TYR A 573 20.52 -20.42 -4.49
C TYR A 573 19.73 -20.69 -3.22
N SER A 574 20.25 -20.21 -2.08
CA SER A 574 19.58 -20.24 -0.79
C SER A 574 18.68 -19.01 -0.63
N ILE A 575 17.41 -19.22 -0.32
CA ILE A 575 16.41 -18.17 -0.15
C ILE A 575 16.06 -18.01 1.32
N GLY A 576 16.21 -16.79 1.84
CA GLY A 576 15.97 -16.47 3.25
C GLY A 576 17.19 -16.73 4.14
N GLU A 577 17.22 -16.17 5.35
CA GLU A 577 18.34 -16.27 6.27
C GLU A 577 18.60 -17.72 6.71
N ASP A 578 17.53 -18.52 6.88
CA ASP A 578 17.58 -19.93 7.32
C ASP A 578 17.39 -20.94 6.18
N CYS A 579 17.69 -20.55 4.92
CA CYS A 579 17.48 -21.38 3.75
C CYS A 579 16.07 -21.99 3.66
N LEU A 580 15.04 -21.16 3.63
CA LEU A 580 13.64 -21.62 3.51
C LEU A 580 13.45 -22.49 2.25
N VAL A 581 14.08 -22.11 1.13
CA VAL A 581 14.08 -22.86 -0.13
C VAL A 581 15.47 -22.84 -0.70
N LEU A 582 15.92 -24.01 -1.19
CA LEU A 582 17.14 -24.14 -1.99
C LEU A 582 16.74 -24.38 -3.44
N ILE A 583 17.19 -23.52 -4.36
CA ILE A 583 16.92 -23.64 -5.81
C ILE A 583 18.21 -24.05 -6.50
N CYS A 584 18.24 -25.24 -7.10
CA CYS A 584 19.38 -25.74 -7.83
C CYS A 584 19.14 -25.61 -9.33
N LEU A 585 19.95 -24.77 -9.99
CA LEU A 585 19.90 -24.50 -11.43
C LEU A 585 21.14 -24.99 -12.16
N ASP A 586 21.99 -25.80 -11.50
CA ASP A 586 23.18 -26.34 -12.15
C ASP A 586 22.81 -27.49 -13.10
N TYR A 587 23.23 -27.34 -14.34
CA TYR A 587 23.10 -28.34 -15.43
C TYR A 587 24.45 -28.91 -15.84
N GLY A 588 25.38 -29.00 -14.88
CA GLY A 588 26.75 -29.53 -15.11
C GLY A 588 26.75 -30.88 -15.79
N LYS A 589 27.88 -31.27 -16.40
CA LYS A 589 28.02 -32.52 -17.21
C LYS A 589 27.62 -33.80 -16.46
N ASP A 590 27.76 -33.80 -15.12
CA ASP A 590 27.48 -34.96 -14.26
C ASP A 590 26.09 -34.95 -13.65
N GLY A 591 25.33 -33.89 -13.82
CA GLY A 591 24.00 -33.71 -13.27
C GLY A 591 23.95 -33.76 -11.73
N ILE A 592 22.77 -33.56 -11.14
CA ILE A 592 22.53 -33.70 -9.71
C ILE A 592 22.42 -35.19 -9.37
N THR A 593 23.16 -35.63 -8.36
CA THR A 593 23.12 -37.00 -7.85
C THR A 593 22.39 -37.09 -6.50
N ALA A 594 22.11 -38.32 -6.07
CA ALA A 594 21.54 -38.57 -4.75
C ALA A 594 22.46 -38.11 -3.60
N GLU A 595 23.78 -38.11 -3.81
CA GLU A 595 24.75 -37.65 -2.82
C GLU A 595 24.72 -36.10 -2.70
N ASP A 596 24.61 -35.41 -3.82
CA ASP A 596 24.47 -33.94 -3.81
C ASP A 596 23.22 -33.51 -3.01
N ILE A 597 22.10 -34.21 -3.20
CA ILE A 597 20.87 -33.94 -2.44
C ILE A 597 21.06 -34.18 -0.94
N LYS A 598 21.78 -35.22 -0.54
CA LYS A 598 22.07 -35.43 0.90
C LYS A 598 22.91 -34.29 1.47
N THR A 599 23.98 -33.91 0.76
CA THR A 599 24.81 -32.77 1.17
C THR A 599 24.01 -31.47 1.26
N MET A 600 23.16 -31.17 0.27
CA MET A 600 22.25 -30.03 0.31
C MET A 600 21.35 -30.04 1.56
N CYS A 601 20.82 -31.21 1.91
CA CYS A 601 19.98 -31.35 3.09
C CYS A 601 20.76 -31.22 4.41
N ASP A 602 21.99 -31.73 4.45
CA ASP A 602 22.80 -31.73 5.67
C ASP A 602 23.41 -30.35 5.95
N ASP A 603 23.83 -29.63 4.91
CA ASP A 603 24.49 -28.33 5.04
C ASP A 603 23.50 -27.17 5.22
N TYR A 604 22.31 -27.22 4.55
CA TYR A 604 21.37 -26.09 4.51
C TYR A 604 20.03 -26.34 5.20
N VAL A 605 19.65 -27.61 5.43
CA VAL A 605 18.39 -28.02 6.07
C VAL A 605 17.14 -27.27 5.50
N PRO A 606 16.96 -27.20 4.18
CA PRO A 606 15.89 -26.43 3.56
C PRO A 606 14.52 -27.06 3.85
N ALA A 607 13.46 -26.22 3.95
CA ALA A 607 12.09 -26.74 3.98
C ALA A 607 11.64 -27.28 2.62
N LYS A 608 12.26 -26.79 1.53
CA LYS A 608 11.93 -27.16 0.16
C LYS A 608 13.16 -27.09 -0.75
N ILE A 609 13.28 -28.05 -1.67
CA ILE A 609 14.25 -28.01 -2.76
C ILE A 609 13.50 -27.88 -4.10
N VAL A 610 13.98 -26.98 -4.95
CA VAL A 610 13.48 -26.79 -6.33
C VAL A 610 14.62 -27.03 -7.30
N ALA A 611 14.37 -27.86 -8.31
CA ALA A 611 15.35 -28.11 -9.38
C ALA A 611 14.62 -28.34 -10.70
N SER A 612 15.34 -28.20 -11.83
CA SER A 612 14.85 -28.68 -13.12
C SER A 612 14.94 -30.20 -13.17
N GLU A 613 13.97 -30.84 -13.82
CA GLU A 613 14.02 -32.28 -14.10
C GLU A 613 15.30 -32.65 -14.85
N GLN A 614 15.73 -31.81 -15.79
CA GLN A 614 16.94 -32.00 -16.61
C GLN A 614 18.26 -31.75 -15.85
N ALA A 615 18.21 -31.15 -14.67
CA ALA A 615 19.39 -30.95 -13.83
C ALA A 615 19.89 -32.25 -13.20
N PHE A 616 19.04 -33.29 -13.13
CA PHE A 616 19.43 -34.59 -12.58
C PHE A 616 20.23 -35.43 -13.60
N LYS A 617 21.17 -36.20 -13.09
CA LYS A 617 22.01 -37.07 -13.91
C LYS A 617 21.20 -38.05 -14.75
N ASP A 618 20.16 -38.62 -14.16
CA ASP A 618 19.26 -39.61 -14.78
C ASP A 618 17.98 -39.75 -13.93
N ASP A 619 16.99 -40.49 -14.42
CA ASP A 619 15.72 -40.76 -13.74
C ASP A 619 15.90 -41.48 -12.39
N VAL A 620 16.97 -42.25 -12.26
CA VAL A 620 17.29 -42.96 -11.00
C VAL A 620 17.77 -41.98 -9.97
N ALA A 621 18.60 -41.00 -10.34
CA ALA A 621 19.05 -39.93 -9.45
C ALA A 621 17.86 -39.08 -8.98
N LEU A 622 16.95 -38.72 -9.89
CA LEU A 622 15.72 -37.97 -9.57
C LEU A 622 14.82 -38.75 -8.59
N SER A 623 14.60 -40.05 -8.87
CA SER A 623 13.78 -40.89 -7.99
C SER A 623 14.42 -41.05 -6.59
N ASN A 624 15.73 -41.28 -6.53
CA ASN A 624 16.43 -41.35 -5.23
C ASN A 624 16.40 -40.03 -4.48
N ALA A 625 16.56 -38.90 -5.17
CA ALA A 625 16.42 -37.57 -4.59
C ALA A 625 15.03 -37.37 -3.92
N HIS A 626 13.98 -37.75 -4.64
CA HIS A 626 12.61 -37.68 -4.10
C HIS A 626 12.45 -38.48 -2.81
N TYR A 627 12.96 -39.73 -2.75
CA TYR A 627 12.86 -40.57 -1.54
C TYR A 627 13.69 -40.00 -0.38
N ILE A 628 14.91 -39.51 -0.64
CA ILE A 628 15.78 -38.90 0.38
C ILE A 628 15.08 -37.69 0.98
N LEU A 629 14.49 -36.83 0.17
CA LEU A 629 13.80 -35.63 0.61
C LEU A 629 12.53 -35.95 1.41
N LYS A 630 11.77 -36.96 0.92
CA LYS A 630 10.57 -37.44 1.60
C LYS A 630 10.87 -38.01 2.99
N ASP A 631 11.94 -38.81 3.13
CA ASP A 631 12.38 -39.37 4.42
C ASP A 631 12.80 -38.29 5.42
N ARG A 632 13.26 -37.12 4.92
CA ARG A 632 13.65 -35.95 5.72
C ARG A 632 12.54 -34.92 5.89
N ASN A 633 11.34 -35.22 5.39
CA ASN A 633 10.19 -34.30 5.39
C ASN A 633 10.48 -32.95 4.68
N ILE A 634 11.26 -32.98 3.61
CA ILE A 634 11.59 -31.84 2.75
C ILE A 634 10.76 -31.94 1.46
N GLU A 635 10.06 -30.87 1.12
CA GLU A 635 9.25 -30.83 -0.09
C GLU A 635 10.14 -30.69 -1.34
N MET A 636 9.94 -31.55 -2.34
CA MET A 636 10.58 -31.43 -3.66
C MET A 636 9.61 -30.83 -4.67
N LYS A 637 10.09 -29.86 -5.46
CA LYS A 637 9.35 -29.34 -6.63
C LYS A 637 10.25 -29.32 -7.86
N LEU A 638 9.64 -29.58 -9.00
CA LEU A 638 10.28 -29.43 -10.31
C LEU A 638 9.86 -28.10 -10.97
N LEU A 639 10.81 -27.49 -11.70
CA LEU A 639 10.57 -26.30 -12.53
C LEU A 639 9.73 -26.63 -13.75
#